data_3680a6707ad06bd56d1b662a17f3da4c
#
_entry.id   3680a6707ad06bd56d1b662a17f3da4c
#
_cell.length_a   1.000
_cell.length_b   1.000
_cell.length_c   1.000
_cell.angle_alpha   90.00
_cell.angle_beta   90.00
_cell.angle_gamma   90.00
#
_symmetry.space_group_name_H-M   'P 1'
#
loop_
_entity.id
_entity.type
_entity.pdbx_description
1 polymer ?
#
loop_
_entity_poly.entity_id
_entity_poly.type
_entity_poly.pdbx_seq_one_letter_code
_entity_poly.pdbx_strand_id
1 'polypeptide(L)'
;MISFSAAVCIAAACAATPAPAAECAGPEEYGLRSKSWRLDDGAKRLLAEWGATPYVRKAGRTDFFVRAQLKYGINRRDFLHHWYDRPLLQDSSLGLTGDDAAEGTSWLNAKGWEKTVEMARLGKQTGFAVFTCTKGREEVIPRSAEPGRETTILVELTRGLPVEECVMRAKQALDMPNSFRIGGKVVLTSYPAIRERDLPFYANLKKTLTERYGDNFLLMPYCTLGLEERGEVANGYDADALRKMRARLERFLRVLDGLCYNGRESFFNRRYDPWLFDNVFVPIVHATFAAPEFSGKCLGCWATPGHENSYRWNYGLDCTGTRMLRDMLASLVKLNPDFMIGCEWDEENENTCFRPMVAHGFTHQRILRYFSDVANGRRPDAMPGDDAAVPNLVLSYRKELMAGEPLEAEVLNIPDGTFDGEEVTVAFSWKTPEGETVKTFPPRRLKGGEMAAAWFRAPVSELAAHPALVPELVAWARGARRVYSAGFWPVGIRPSRCIEYKWAKQPIRDMPKNVIGGVRVGEPDANGVREIRGAVRSARRLRSIAVLDETDIVYMYDGKPVRDVDSVRVRIAFQGYAFAGKNRDLKGRISLSGAPGAKLSLLKTRGAIDVDGCDFVFKGAMANNWPHYLMAEIPLAEAQGAVFHAAIDGFFEGDVAVGDLLKKEVIGIPGKKGTNLVFTRYLSQTSIPPPQFVNEAKFSFRLKPGLPTSILRLETIDEDYHVWRSRPFVFGEPSGRVARISVYERDEDRVSEIAVDASRLTAVDYAFEPSRGSVVACSAGRNLWGILGGCVPLVTGFGQGESGYGNSAALALGPKVAGWEKSAPDYVKEPDGSWALKFSGCSYVSLPQQIWPVECGFNLEATICPDDVQAKRAVVSAGSTAASLYLKNGRAYAHFFLRNKFMRESGRAASVTVEGPKVEPGRWQTVRVVCDQRTAHIEVDGVRGADVPVSGDLFYPLYTAVGAEKGSEFYVGKMKRIRIEPR
;
A
#
# COMPACT_ATOMS: atom_id res chain seq x y z
N MET A 1 4.41 30.83 50.29
CA MET A 1 5.20 31.46 49.23
C MET A 1 6.26 30.49 48.64
N ILE A 2 5.89 29.26 48.31
CA ILE A 2 6.80 28.24 47.71
C ILE A 2 6.16 27.55 46.50
N SER A 3 4.94 27.92 46.15
CA SER A 3 4.24 27.21 45.03
C SER A 3 4.30 27.92 43.67
N PHE A 4 4.84 29.12 43.58
CA PHE A 4 4.89 29.88 42.31
C PHE A 4 6.18 29.70 41.50
N SER A 5 7.28 29.27 42.10
CA SER A 5 8.53 29.07 41.39
C SER A 5 8.63 27.75 40.61
N ALA A 6 7.88 26.70 41.07
CA ALA A 6 7.89 25.39 40.40
C ALA A 6 7.07 25.41 39.07
N ALA A 7 5.97 26.18 39.04
CA ALA A 7 5.13 26.29 37.86
C ALA A 7 5.82 27.07 36.69
N VAL A 8 6.61 28.06 37.05
CA VAL A 8 7.39 28.86 36.06
C VAL A 8 8.55 28.06 35.48
N CYS A 9 9.19 27.18 36.24
CA CYS A 9 10.24 26.30 35.71
C CYS A 9 9.70 25.19 34.82
N ILE A 10 8.48 24.71 35.06
CA ILE A 10 7.85 23.70 34.21
C ILE A 10 7.39 24.32 32.87
N ALA A 11 6.88 25.55 32.88
CA ALA A 11 6.51 26.27 31.67
C ALA A 11 7.75 26.64 30.82
N ALA A 12 8.89 26.97 31.45
CA ALA A 12 10.13 27.23 30.72
C ALA A 12 10.80 25.96 30.15
N ALA A 13 10.63 24.81 30.85
CA ALA A 13 11.11 23.51 30.31
C ALA A 13 10.26 23.01 29.16
N CYS A 14 8.95 23.30 29.11
CA CYS A 14 8.09 22.98 27.98
C CYS A 14 8.31 23.91 26.76
N ALA A 15 8.88 25.12 26.96
CA ALA A 15 9.23 26.04 25.89
C ALA A 15 10.58 25.72 25.25
N ALA A 16 11.39 24.86 25.87
CA ALA A 16 12.69 24.41 25.39
C ALA A 16 12.68 22.98 24.87
N THR A 17 11.59 22.54 24.23
CA THR A 17 11.72 21.43 23.29
C THR A 17 12.63 21.93 22.16
N PRO A 18 13.82 21.38 21.95
CA PRO A 18 14.54 21.69 20.74
C PRO A 18 13.58 21.35 19.61
N ALA A 19 13.19 22.33 18.83
CA ALA A 19 12.60 22.06 17.54
C ALA A 19 13.41 20.93 16.94
N PRO A 20 12.78 19.89 16.29
CA PRO A 20 13.52 18.94 15.49
C PRO A 20 14.38 19.82 14.58
N ALA A 21 15.64 19.95 14.98
CA ALA A 21 16.49 20.94 14.43
C ALA A 21 16.58 20.70 12.95
N ALA A 22 16.61 21.77 12.24
CA ALA A 22 17.28 21.97 10.96
C ALA A 22 17.03 20.98 9.81
N GLU A 23 16.23 19.93 9.98
CA GLU A 23 15.83 19.02 8.91
C GLU A 23 14.33 19.01 8.61
N CYS A 24 13.54 19.87 9.25
CA CYS A 24 12.33 20.35 8.61
C CYS A 24 12.82 21.19 7.43
N ALA A 25 13.08 20.50 6.32
CA ALA A 25 13.26 21.22 5.08
C ALA A 25 12.09 22.17 4.97
N GLY A 26 12.41 23.42 4.84
CA GLY A 26 11.40 24.42 4.55
C GLY A 26 10.65 24.00 3.28
N PRO A 27 9.54 24.61 2.96
CA PRO A 27 8.78 24.35 1.73
C PRO A 27 9.66 24.25 0.47
N GLU A 28 10.83 24.88 0.46
CA GLU A 28 11.81 24.84 -0.63
C GLU A 28 12.42 23.48 -0.88
N GLU A 29 12.75 22.70 0.15
CA GLU A 29 13.40 21.40 0.01
C GLU A 29 12.47 20.35 -0.58
N TYR A 30 11.14 20.54 -0.46
CA TYR A 30 10.16 19.68 -1.10
C TYR A 30 9.75 20.16 -2.51
N GLY A 31 10.35 21.22 -3.04
CA GLY A 31 9.80 21.90 -4.20
C GLY A 31 8.43 22.51 -3.92
N LEU A 32 8.12 22.80 -2.66
CA LEU A 32 6.82 23.19 -2.16
C LEU A 32 6.58 24.68 -2.03
N ARG A 33 7.53 25.52 -2.36
CA ARG A 33 7.28 26.95 -2.45
C ARG A 33 6.42 27.29 -3.68
N SER A 34 5.18 26.88 -3.60
CA SER A 34 4.18 27.39 -4.50
C SER A 34 3.62 28.71 -3.98
N LYS A 35 2.99 29.46 -4.86
CA LYS A 35 2.22 30.66 -4.49
C LYS A 35 1.16 30.39 -3.44
N SER A 36 0.75 29.15 -3.27
CA SER A 36 -0.29 28.68 -2.35
C SER A 36 0.04 28.87 -0.86
N TRP A 37 1.34 29.04 -0.52
CA TRP A 37 1.77 29.33 0.87
C TRP A 37 1.92 30.83 1.14
N ARG A 38 1.49 31.69 0.27
CA ARG A 38 1.52 33.11 0.53
C ARG A 38 0.52 33.46 1.60
N LEU A 39 1.03 33.96 2.70
CA LEU A 39 0.25 34.62 3.72
C LEU A 39 0.34 36.11 3.46
N ASP A 40 -0.81 36.79 3.34
CA ASP A 40 -0.81 38.24 3.37
C ASP A 40 -0.43 38.75 4.78
N ASP A 41 -0.17 40.03 4.90
CA ASP A 41 0.24 40.61 6.17
C ASP A 41 -0.87 40.60 7.22
N GLY A 42 -2.11 40.57 6.79
CA GLY A 42 -3.28 40.37 7.64
C GLY A 42 -3.32 38.99 8.23
N ALA A 43 -3.11 37.96 7.40
CA ALA A 43 -3.02 36.57 7.83
C ALA A 43 -1.84 36.34 8.80
N LYS A 44 -0.64 36.89 8.50
CA LYS A 44 0.52 36.77 9.37
C LYS A 44 0.27 37.35 10.77
N ARG A 45 -0.32 38.56 10.84
CA ARG A 45 -0.67 39.19 12.13
C ARG A 45 -1.69 38.35 12.89
N LEU A 46 -2.73 37.87 12.21
CA LEU A 46 -3.78 37.08 12.79
C LEU A 46 -3.26 35.75 13.36
N LEU A 47 -2.39 35.06 12.61
CA LEU A 47 -1.79 33.79 13.05
C LEU A 47 -0.82 33.99 14.24
N ALA A 48 -0.07 35.11 14.27
CA ALA A 48 0.78 35.43 15.40
C ALA A 48 -0.04 35.69 16.66
N GLU A 49 -1.14 36.45 16.57
CA GLU A 49 -2.10 36.66 17.65
C GLU A 49 -2.71 35.33 18.15
N TRP A 50 -3.19 34.52 17.22
CA TRP A 50 -3.83 33.23 17.54
C TRP A 50 -2.89 32.19 18.11
N GLY A 51 -1.62 32.19 17.71
CA GLY A 51 -0.60 31.31 18.26
C GLY A 51 -0.14 31.66 19.67
N ALA A 52 -0.47 32.86 20.18
CA ALA A 52 0.00 33.34 21.46
C ALA A 52 -0.58 32.59 22.67
N THR A 53 -1.72 31.94 22.52
CA THR A 53 -2.40 31.21 23.59
C THR A 53 -2.56 29.73 23.21
N PRO A 54 -1.63 28.86 23.65
CA PRO A 54 -1.69 27.43 23.33
C PRO A 54 -2.87 26.75 24.02
N TYR A 55 -3.33 25.65 23.42
CA TYR A 55 -4.33 24.77 24.04
C TYR A 55 -3.78 24.14 25.31
N VAL A 56 -4.63 24.08 26.35
CA VAL A 56 -4.31 23.44 27.64
C VAL A 56 -5.07 22.12 27.72
N ARG A 57 -4.33 21.01 27.79
CA ARG A 57 -4.87 19.65 27.91
C ARG A 57 -5.83 19.50 29.08
N LYS A 58 -6.88 18.71 28.91
CA LYS A 58 -7.88 18.37 29.96
C LYS A 58 -7.60 17.01 30.59
N ALA A 59 -6.94 16.11 29.87
CA ALA A 59 -6.59 14.78 30.36
C ALA A 59 -5.36 14.74 31.28
N GLY A 60 -4.67 15.87 31.51
CA GLY A 60 -3.44 15.92 32.30
C GLY A 60 -2.20 15.36 31.60
N ARG A 61 -2.37 14.41 30.69
CA ARG A 61 -1.33 13.83 29.83
C ARG A 61 -1.89 13.63 28.41
N THR A 62 -0.99 13.39 27.43
CA THR A 62 -1.38 12.93 26.09
C THR A 62 -1.36 11.41 26.08
N ASP A 63 -2.51 10.79 25.82
CA ASP A 63 -2.62 9.34 25.64
C ASP A 63 -2.46 8.95 24.16
N PHE A 64 -1.78 7.83 23.90
CA PHE A 64 -1.49 7.34 22.55
C PHE A 64 -2.30 6.08 22.25
N PHE A 65 -3.19 6.18 21.28
CA PHE A 65 -3.94 5.06 20.73
C PHE A 65 -3.48 4.74 19.32
N VAL A 66 -3.75 3.53 18.87
CA VAL A 66 -3.69 3.18 17.45
C VAL A 66 -5.03 2.57 17.07
N ARG A 67 -5.59 3.02 15.96
CA ARG A 67 -6.84 2.44 15.48
C ARG A 67 -6.61 1.02 15.03
N ALA A 68 -7.44 0.10 15.49
CA ALA A 68 -7.46 -1.28 15.07
C ALA A 68 -8.77 -1.57 14.33
N GLN A 69 -8.68 -1.86 13.05
CA GLN A 69 -9.85 -2.25 12.26
C GLN A 69 -10.31 -3.66 12.56
N LEU A 70 -9.44 -4.53 13.06
CA LEU A 70 -9.72 -5.92 13.37
C LEU A 70 -10.21 -6.73 12.15
N LYS A 71 -9.92 -6.22 10.97
CA LYS A 71 -10.52 -6.63 9.70
C LYS A 71 -9.65 -7.62 8.94
N TYR A 72 -8.35 -7.56 9.17
CA TYR A 72 -7.38 -8.32 8.43
C TYR A 72 -6.78 -9.40 9.29
N GLY A 73 -6.98 -10.63 8.89
CA GLY A 73 -6.28 -11.77 9.47
C GLY A 73 -4.78 -11.70 9.20
N ILE A 74 -4.00 -12.24 10.10
CA ILE A 74 -2.53 -12.16 10.08
C ILE A 74 -1.92 -12.86 8.86
N ASN A 75 -2.58 -13.88 8.33
CA ASN A 75 -2.08 -14.72 7.24
C ASN A 75 -2.72 -14.44 5.88
N ARG A 76 -3.32 -13.26 5.67
CA ARG A 76 -3.98 -12.94 4.39
C ARG A 76 -3.05 -12.76 3.21
N ARG A 77 -1.79 -12.54 3.48
CA ARG A 77 -0.76 -12.30 2.49
C ARG A 77 -0.77 -13.33 1.34
N ASP A 78 -0.87 -14.61 1.69
CA ASP A 78 -0.70 -15.68 0.72
C ASP A 78 -1.82 -15.78 -0.31
N PHE A 79 -2.97 -15.17 -0.05
CA PHE A 79 -4.11 -15.25 -0.96
C PHE A 79 -4.26 -14.04 -1.84
N LEU A 80 -3.85 -12.89 -1.34
CA LEU A 80 -4.24 -11.63 -1.94
C LEU A 80 -3.09 -10.90 -2.60
N HIS A 81 -1.85 -11.19 -2.20
CA HIS A 81 -0.62 -10.55 -2.71
C HIS A 81 -0.70 -9.02 -2.87
N HIS A 82 -1.70 -8.39 -2.25
CA HIS A 82 -1.85 -6.95 -2.29
C HIS A 82 -1.35 -6.28 -1.01
N TRP A 83 -0.70 -7.06 -0.16
CA TRP A 83 -0.08 -6.54 1.03
C TRP A 83 1.33 -6.11 0.71
N TYR A 84 1.60 -4.92 1.06
CA TYR A 84 2.88 -4.28 0.82
C TYR A 84 3.98 -4.79 1.73
N ASP A 85 3.59 -5.48 2.82
CA ASP A 85 4.51 -6.10 3.76
C ASP A 85 3.81 -7.24 4.52
N ARG A 86 4.58 -7.98 5.30
CA ARG A 86 4.10 -9.10 6.12
C ARG A 86 4.15 -8.74 7.60
N PRO A 87 3.08 -8.98 8.39
CA PRO A 87 3.15 -8.83 9.83
C PRO A 87 4.14 -9.84 10.45
N LEU A 88 4.85 -9.42 11.49
CA LEU A 88 5.73 -10.32 12.24
C LEU A 88 4.94 -11.38 13.01
N LEU A 89 3.75 -11.05 13.50
CA LEU A 89 2.79 -11.99 14.06
C LEU A 89 2.07 -12.73 12.94
N GLN A 90 2.60 -13.86 12.51
CA GLN A 90 2.00 -14.65 11.42
C GLN A 90 2.13 -16.16 11.61
N ASP A 91 2.45 -16.62 12.80
CA ASP A 91 2.67 -18.06 13.05
C ASP A 91 1.47 -18.76 13.68
N SER A 92 1.31 -20.02 13.37
CA SER A 92 0.21 -20.85 13.86
C SER A 92 0.27 -21.17 15.35
N SER A 93 1.39 -20.92 16.02
CA SER A 93 1.52 -21.15 17.48
C SER A 93 0.61 -20.25 18.30
N LEU A 94 0.18 -19.13 17.69
CA LEU A 94 -0.80 -18.19 18.28
C LEU A 94 -2.24 -18.61 17.96
N GLY A 95 -2.47 -19.76 17.34
CA GLY A 95 -3.77 -20.16 16.85
C GLY A 95 -4.23 -19.40 15.60
N LEU A 96 -3.30 -18.79 14.88
CA LEU A 96 -3.55 -17.96 13.71
C LEU A 96 -3.36 -18.82 12.47
N THR A 97 -4.44 -19.37 11.95
CA THR A 97 -4.43 -20.20 10.74
C THR A 97 -4.77 -19.40 9.49
N GLY A 98 -4.40 -19.93 8.34
CA GLY A 98 -4.75 -19.31 7.06
C GLY A 98 -6.26 -19.19 6.83
N ASP A 99 -7.02 -20.16 7.31
CA ASP A 99 -8.49 -20.19 7.17
C ASP A 99 -9.16 -19.12 8.03
N ASP A 100 -8.71 -18.99 9.29
CA ASP A 100 -9.19 -17.92 10.19
C ASP A 100 -8.85 -16.53 9.61
N ALA A 101 -7.73 -16.41 8.92
CA ALA A 101 -7.33 -15.19 8.26
C ALA A 101 -8.32 -14.77 7.17
N ALA A 102 -8.95 -15.71 6.48
CA ALA A 102 -9.93 -15.40 5.43
C ALA A 102 -11.16 -14.68 5.97
N GLU A 103 -11.53 -14.95 7.22
CA GLU A 103 -12.66 -14.31 7.89
C GLU A 103 -12.28 -13.08 8.71
N GLY A 104 -11.00 -12.83 8.92
CA GLY A 104 -10.51 -11.65 9.64
C GLY A 104 -10.62 -11.73 11.16
N THR A 105 -10.78 -12.93 11.72
CA THR A 105 -11.05 -13.14 13.15
C THR A 105 -9.92 -13.82 13.92
N SER A 106 -8.92 -14.35 13.23
CA SER A 106 -7.90 -15.21 13.81
C SER A 106 -7.08 -14.58 14.94
N TRP A 107 -6.71 -13.31 14.81
CA TRP A 107 -5.91 -12.65 15.84
C TRP A 107 -6.74 -12.13 17.02
N LEU A 108 -8.05 -12.27 16.98
CA LEU A 108 -8.95 -12.01 18.07
C LEU A 108 -8.98 -13.14 19.11
N ASN A 109 -8.32 -14.27 18.81
CA ASN A 109 -8.14 -15.28 19.85
C ASN A 109 -7.29 -14.72 21.00
N ALA A 110 -7.39 -15.39 22.14
CA ALA A 110 -6.78 -14.91 23.36
C ALA A 110 -5.29 -14.63 23.25
N LYS A 111 -4.53 -15.53 22.62
CA LYS A 111 -3.07 -15.43 22.48
C LYS A 111 -2.65 -14.36 21.48
N GLY A 112 -3.33 -14.25 20.36
CA GLY A 112 -3.07 -13.22 19.34
C GLY A 112 -3.34 -11.82 19.87
N TRP A 113 -4.41 -11.63 20.63
CA TRP A 113 -4.72 -10.37 21.30
C TRP A 113 -3.68 -9.99 22.36
N GLU A 114 -3.32 -10.92 23.23
CA GLU A 114 -2.29 -10.72 24.26
C GLU A 114 -0.96 -10.26 23.64
N LYS A 115 -0.52 -10.94 22.58
CA LYS A 115 0.71 -10.57 21.87
C LYS A 115 0.60 -9.23 21.15
N THR A 116 -0.57 -8.90 20.62
CA THR A 116 -0.87 -7.60 20.02
C THR A 116 -0.75 -6.47 21.05
N VAL A 117 -1.32 -6.65 22.24
CA VAL A 117 -1.20 -5.70 23.35
C VAL A 117 0.25 -5.56 23.83
N GLU A 118 0.99 -6.67 23.93
CA GLU A 118 2.42 -6.64 24.26
C GLU A 118 3.21 -5.80 23.25
N MET A 119 3.02 -6.02 21.96
CA MET A 119 3.71 -5.25 20.92
C MET A 119 3.33 -3.76 20.92
N ALA A 120 2.08 -3.43 21.21
CA ALA A 120 1.62 -2.05 21.35
C ALA A 120 2.30 -1.35 22.55
N ARG A 121 2.44 -2.05 23.68
CA ARG A 121 3.11 -1.54 24.89
C ARG A 121 4.59 -1.20 24.66
N LEU A 122 5.27 -1.87 23.73
CA LEU A 122 6.64 -1.50 23.34
C LEU A 122 6.72 -0.05 22.84
N GLY A 123 5.69 0.41 22.13
CA GLY A 123 5.55 1.81 21.69
C GLY A 123 4.95 2.77 22.74
N LYS A 124 4.78 2.33 24.00
CA LYS A 124 4.08 3.10 25.05
C LYS A 124 2.66 3.55 24.64
N GLN A 125 2.01 2.73 23.82
CA GLN A 125 0.62 2.99 23.46
C GLN A 125 -0.27 2.74 24.68
N THR A 126 -1.21 3.65 24.91
CA THR A 126 -2.21 3.54 25.97
C THR A 126 -3.22 2.44 25.67
N GLY A 127 -3.55 2.26 24.37
CA GLY A 127 -4.51 1.27 23.95
C GLY A 127 -4.88 1.38 22.46
N PHE A 128 -6.08 0.95 22.15
CA PHE A 128 -6.59 0.91 20.79
C PHE A 128 -7.86 1.74 20.61
N ALA A 129 -7.94 2.48 19.52
CA ALA A 129 -9.19 3.02 19.02
C ALA A 129 -9.88 1.92 18.21
N VAL A 130 -11.06 1.47 18.65
CA VAL A 130 -11.73 0.33 18.07
C VAL A 130 -12.96 0.79 17.30
N PHE A 131 -12.97 0.39 16.05
CA PHE A 131 -14.04 0.64 15.12
C PHE A 131 -15.20 -0.35 15.33
N THR A 132 -16.35 0.15 15.74
CA THR A 132 -17.47 -0.68 16.21
C THR A 132 -18.47 -1.10 15.13
N CYS A 133 -18.18 -0.85 13.84
CA CYS A 133 -19.19 -1.01 12.79
C CYS A 133 -19.34 -2.39 12.19
N THR A 134 -18.59 -3.38 12.61
CA THR A 134 -18.59 -4.67 11.94
C THR A 134 -19.11 -5.76 12.87
N LYS A 135 -20.17 -6.45 12.44
CA LYS A 135 -20.74 -7.61 13.10
C LYS A 135 -19.66 -8.64 13.44
N GLY A 136 -19.65 -9.16 14.64
CA GLY A 136 -18.64 -10.11 15.15
C GLY A 136 -17.45 -9.47 15.87
N ARG A 137 -17.40 -8.14 15.98
CA ARG A 137 -16.35 -7.43 16.71
C ARG A 137 -16.75 -6.96 18.10
N GLU A 138 -18.00 -7.08 18.41
CA GLU A 138 -18.57 -6.77 19.71
C GLU A 138 -17.89 -7.55 20.84
N GLU A 139 -17.31 -8.71 20.54
CA GLU A 139 -16.60 -9.55 21.50
C GLU A 139 -15.19 -9.06 21.86
N VAL A 140 -14.55 -8.27 21.01
CA VAL A 140 -13.19 -7.75 21.25
C VAL A 140 -13.18 -6.79 22.43
N ILE A 141 -14.21 -5.97 22.49
CA ILE A 141 -14.36 -4.95 23.53
C ILE A 141 -14.38 -5.61 24.93
N PRO A 142 -15.25 -6.58 25.22
CA PRO A 142 -15.21 -7.30 26.51
C PRO A 142 -13.86 -7.99 26.78
N ARG A 143 -13.26 -8.63 25.78
CA ARG A 143 -11.99 -9.35 25.94
C ARG A 143 -10.81 -8.45 26.30
N SER A 144 -10.87 -7.18 25.93
CA SER A 144 -9.82 -6.20 26.27
C SER A 144 -9.72 -5.89 27.76
N ALA A 145 -10.70 -6.28 28.55
CA ALA A 145 -10.73 -6.14 30.02
C ALA A 145 -10.34 -7.43 30.74
N GLU A 146 -10.10 -8.54 30.04
CA GLU A 146 -9.71 -9.82 30.65
C GLU A 146 -8.28 -9.76 31.23
N PRO A 147 -8.00 -10.42 32.36
CA PRO A 147 -6.67 -10.47 32.97
C PRO A 147 -5.56 -10.87 32.01
N GLY A 148 -4.46 -10.14 32.03
CA GLY A 148 -3.31 -10.34 31.09
C GLY A 148 -3.50 -9.74 29.71
N ARG A 149 -4.69 -9.23 29.39
CA ARG A 149 -5.03 -8.63 28.10
C ARG A 149 -5.54 -7.21 28.22
N GLU A 150 -5.43 -6.64 29.43
CA GLU A 150 -5.95 -5.31 29.70
C GLU A 150 -5.29 -4.28 28.80
N THR A 151 -6.11 -3.50 28.16
CA THR A 151 -5.70 -2.34 27.38
C THR A 151 -6.83 -1.33 27.36
N THR A 152 -6.51 -0.07 27.30
CA THR A 152 -7.52 0.99 27.23
C THR A 152 -8.17 0.99 25.85
N ILE A 153 -9.49 1.10 25.82
CA ILE A 153 -10.26 1.16 24.57
C ILE A 153 -10.87 2.55 24.38
N LEU A 154 -10.54 3.17 23.25
CA LEU A 154 -11.21 4.35 22.75
C LEU A 154 -12.26 3.91 21.72
N VAL A 155 -13.53 4.15 22.01
CA VAL A 155 -14.63 3.67 21.17
C VAL A 155 -14.86 4.63 20.00
N GLU A 156 -14.79 4.11 18.77
CA GLU A 156 -15.12 4.83 17.55
C GLU A 156 -16.52 4.46 17.04
N LEU A 157 -17.38 5.46 16.90
CA LEU A 157 -18.69 5.35 16.29
C LEU A 157 -18.57 5.55 14.78
N THR A 158 -19.18 4.67 13.99
CA THR A 158 -19.17 4.83 12.54
C THR A 158 -20.21 5.83 12.10
N ARG A 159 -19.81 6.72 11.21
CA ARG A 159 -20.74 7.60 10.52
C ARG A 159 -21.79 6.79 9.75
N GLY A 160 -23.06 7.18 9.90
CA GLY A 160 -24.19 6.53 9.22
C GLY A 160 -24.86 5.42 10.03
N LEU A 161 -24.41 5.11 11.23
CA LEU A 161 -25.16 4.24 12.14
C LEU A 161 -26.41 4.95 12.66
N PRO A 162 -27.52 4.22 12.91
CA PRO A 162 -28.68 4.77 13.63
C PRO A 162 -28.30 5.27 15.02
N VAL A 163 -28.99 6.29 15.52
CA VAL A 163 -28.75 6.87 16.86
C VAL A 163 -28.85 5.79 17.95
N GLU A 164 -29.84 4.92 17.89
CA GLU A 164 -30.04 3.84 18.87
C GLU A 164 -28.87 2.85 18.91
N GLU A 165 -28.25 2.55 17.76
CA GLU A 165 -27.08 1.69 17.73
C GLU A 165 -25.86 2.40 18.34
N CYS A 166 -25.69 3.70 18.08
CA CYS A 166 -24.64 4.50 18.72
C CYS A 166 -24.84 4.55 20.25
N VAL A 167 -26.08 4.69 20.70
CA VAL A 167 -26.44 4.72 22.12
C VAL A 167 -26.15 3.38 22.80
N MET A 168 -26.48 2.25 22.14
CA MET A 168 -26.16 0.92 22.65
C MET A 168 -24.64 0.73 22.82
N ARG A 169 -23.85 1.16 21.86
CA ARG A 169 -22.38 1.05 21.92
C ARG A 169 -21.77 1.99 22.94
N ALA A 170 -22.32 3.17 23.10
CA ALA A 170 -21.92 4.10 24.15
C ALA A 170 -22.21 3.50 25.54
N LYS A 171 -23.35 2.83 25.73
CA LYS A 171 -23.67 2.10 26.97
C LYS A 171 -22.67 1.00 27.28
N GLN A 172 -22.32 0.19 26.26
CA GLN A 172 -21.26 -0.83 26.41
C GLN A 172 -19.93 -0.18 26.86
N ALA A 173 -19.53 0.93 26.24
CA ALA A 173 -18.33 1.65 26.63
C ALA A 173 -18.43 2.23 28.05
N LEU A 174 -19.61 2.68 28.49
CA LEU A 174 -19.82 3.19 29.83
C LEU A 174 -19.63 2.09 30.90
N ASP A 175 -20.12 0.87 30.62
CA ASP A 175 -20.04 -0.28 31.51
C ASP A 175 -18.63 -0.89 31.58
N MET A 176 -17.76 -0.60 30.61
CA MET A 176 -16.41 -1.15 30.56
C MET A 176 -15.45 -0.35 31.46
N PRO A 177 -14.72 -1.01 32.37
CA PRO A 177 -13.77 -0.34 33.25
C PRO A 177 -12.56 0.23 32.53
N ASN A 178 -12.17 -0.34 31.39
CA ASN A 178 -11.02 0.04 30.59
C ASN A 178 -11.35 0.97 29.41
N SER A 179 -12.55 1.53 29.35
CA SER A 179 -12.90 2.59 28.40
C SER A 179 -12.10 3.86 28.70
N PHE A 180 -11.61 4.50 27.64
CA PHE A 180 -10.89 5.76 27.77
C PHE A 180 -11.80 6.88 28.32
N ARG A 181 -11.29 7.60 29.32
CA ARG A 181 -12.04 8.66 29.99
C ARG A 181 -11.20 9.91 30.17
N ILE A 182 -11.85 11.06 30.03
CA ILE A 182 -11.30 12.37 30.41
C ILE A 182 -12.24 12.98 31.45
N GLY A 183 -11.72 13.36 32.61
CA GLY A 183 -12.54 13.89 33.71
C GLY A 183 -13.64 12.93 34.18
N GLY A 184 -13.40 11.62 34.10
CA GLY A 184 -14.37 10.56 34.45
C GLY A 184 -15.38 10.21 33.33
N LYS A 185 -15.53 11.01 32.31
CA LYS A 185 -16.47 10.80 31.21
C LYS A 185 -15.83 9.95 30.08
N VAL A 186 -16.61 9.04 29.52
CA VAL A 186 -16.19 8.17 28.42
C VAL A 186 -16.04 9.00 27.15
N VAL A 187 -14.90 8.88 26.48
CA VAL A 187 -14.65 9.53 25.20
C VAL A 187 -15.17 8.66 24.05
N LEU A 188 -16.02 9.24 23.20
CA LEU A 188 -16.52 8.63 21.98
C LEU A 188 -16.03 9.45 20.78
N THR A 189 -15.29 8.81 19.89
CA THR A 189 -14.85 9.43 18.62
C THR A 189 -15.61 8.83 17.43
N SER A 190 -15.28 9.22 16.22
CA SER A 190 -15.92 8.68 15.01
C SER A 190 -14.98 8.61 13.82
N TYR A 191 -15.34 7.77 12.85
CA TYR A 191 -14.74 7.69 11.51
C TYR A 191 -15.81 7.37 10.46
N PRO A 192 -15.72 7.91 9.24
CA PRO A 192 -14.80 8.94 8.75
C PRO A 192 -15.10 10.34 9.30
N ALA A 193 -14.34 11.34 8.82
CA ALA A 193 -14.54 12.74 9.21
C ALA A 193 -16.00 13.19 9.05
N ILE A 194 -16.50 13.89 10.06
CA ILE A 194 -17.83 14.48 10.01
C ILE A 194 -17.84 15.77 9.17
N ARG A 195 -18.99 16.11 8.65
CA ARG A 195 -19.28 17.32 7.91
C ARG A 195 -20.28 18.17 8.68
N GLU A 196 -20.40 19.46 8.36
CA GLU A 196 -21.38 20.35 9.01
C GLU A 196 -22.83 19.80 8.91
N ARG A 197 -23.19 19.19 7.81
CA ARG A 197 -24.50 18.51 7.64
C ARG A 197 -24.76 17.36 8.60
N ASP A 198 -23.72 16.83 9.24
CA ASP A 198 -23.84 15.72 10.19
C ASP A 198 -24.08 16.24 11.63
N LEU A 199 -23.92 17.56 11.89
CA LEU A 199 -24.11 18.16 13.23
C LEU A 199 -25.49 17.92 13.84
N PRO A 200 -26.62 17.96 13.12
CA PRO A 200 -27.92 17.62 13.69
C PRO A 200 -27.99 16.21 14.25
N PHE A 201 -27.32 15.24 13.58
CA PHE A 201 -27.22 13.87 14.09
C PHE A 201 -26.47 13.82 15.42
N TYR A 202 -25.32 14.47 15.51
CA TYR A 202 -24.53 14.49 16.75
C TYR A 202 -25.21 15.27 17.89
N ALA A 203 -25.94 16.34 17.58
CA ALA A 203 -26.75 17.04 18.56
C ALA A 203 -27.85 16.12 19.14
N ASN A 204 -28.54 15.38 18.29
CA ASN A 204 -29.54 14.41 18.72
C ASN A 204 -28.92 13.25 19.51
N LEU A 205 -27.81 12.70 19.05
CA LEU A 205 -27.08 11.66 19.78
C LEU A 205 -26.66 12.13 21.17
N LYS A 206 -26.07 13.31 21.29
CA LYS A 206 -25.68 13.90 22.57
C LYS A 206 -26.86 14.07 23.50
N LYS A 207 -27.98 14.63 23.00
CA LYS A 207 -29.22 14.78 23.77
C LYS A 207 -29.71 13.43 24.30
N THR A 208 -29.80 12.41 23.42
CA THR A 208 -30.27 11.06 23.77
C THR A 208 -29.35 10.40 24.81
N LEU A 209 -28.03 10.54 24.68
CA LEU A 209 -27.09 10.00 25.66
C LEU A 209 -27.22 10.67 27.01
N THR A 210 -27.37 12.01 27.04
CA THR A 210 -27.56 12.77 28.28
C THR A 210 -28.87 12.43 28.96
N GLU A 211 -29.99 12.30 28.24
CA GLU A 211 -31.29 11.93 28.76
C GLU A 211 -31.30 10.52 29.39
N ARG A 212 -30.58 9.55 28.77
CA ARG A 212 -30.59 8.16 29.23
C ARG A 212 -29.55 7.85 30.32
N TYR A 213 -28.40 8.48 30.25
CA TYR A 213 -27.24 8.11 31.07
C TYR A 213 -26.56 9.28 31.78
N GLY A 214 -27.16 10.48 31.72
CA GLY A 214 -26.55 11.66 32.31
C GLY A 214 -25.31 12.17 31.54
N ASP A 215 -24.55 13.06 32.16
CA ASP A 215 -23.38 13.71 31.58
C ASP A 215 -22.11 12.82 31.73
N ASN A 216 -22.18 11.61 31.20
CA ASN A 216 -21.11 10.60 31.31
C ASN A 216 -20.27 10.42 30.02
N PHE A 217 -20.54 11.19 28.98
CA PHE A 217 -19.86 11.07 27.70
C PHE A 217 -19.27 12.37 27.18
N LEU A 218 -18.17 12.25 26.44
CA LEU A 218 -17.59 13.29 25.61
C LEU A 218 -17.64 12.86 24.14
N LEU A 219 -18.41 13.56 23.31
CA LEU A 219 -18.46 13.33 21.88
C LEU A 219 -17.37 14.14 21.18
N MET A 220 -16.37 13.45 20.66
CA MET A 220 -15.18 14.00 20.03
C MET A 220 -14.95 13.39 18.63
N PRO A 221 -15.85 13.59 17.68
CA PRO A 221 -15.73 12.99 16.37
C PRO A 221 -14.53 13.55 15.60
N TYR A 222 -14.07 12.76 14.65
CA TYR A 222 -13.04 13.15 13.70
C TYR A 222 -13.54 14.28 12.79
N CYS A 223 -12.77 15.35 12.69
CA CYS A 223 -13.10 16.49 11.81
C CYS A 223 -11.89 16.97 10.99
N THR A 224 -12.21 17.75 9.96
CA THR A 224 -11.25 18.49 9.13
C THR A 224 -11.64 19.96 9.12
N LEU A 225 -10.69 20.85 8.81
CA LEU A 225 -10.95 22.28 8.64
C LEU A 225 -11.77 22.61 7.39
N GLY A 226 -12.00 21.62 6.52
CA GLY A 226 -12.97 21.71 5.45
C GLY A 226 -12.49 22.40 4.19
N LEU A 227 -11.27 22.21 3.81
CA LEU A 227 -10.81 22.58 2.47
C LEU A 227 -11.46 21.69 1.37
N GLU A 228 -12.75 21.42 1.49
CA GLU A 228 -13.52 20.81 0.39
C GLU A 228 -13.61 21.79 -0.81
N GLU A 229 -13.44 23.06 -0.57
CA GLU A 229 -13.29 24.12 -1.56
C GLU A 229 -11.81 24.28 -1.93
N ARG A 230 -11.25 23.27 -2.56
CA ARG A 230 -9.85 23.24 -3.02
C ARG A 230 -9.45 24.38 -3.96
N GLY A 231 -10.41 25.23 -4.38
CA GLY A 231 -10.17 26.41 -5.18
C GLY A 231 -9.62 27.61 -4.39
N GLU A 232 -9.91 27.72 -3.10
CA GLU A 232 -9.46 28.84 -2.26
C GLU A 232 -8.00 28.72 -1.82
N VAL A 233 -7.50 27.52 -1.65
CA VAL A 233 -6.10 27.23 -1.24
C VAL A 233 -5.08 27.53 -2.34
N ALA A 234 -5.49 27.55 -3.59
CA ALA A 234 -4.61 27.76 -4.74
C ALA A 234 -3.90 29.11 -4.74
N ASN A 235 -4.44 30.10 -4.02
CA ASN A 235 -3.97 31.50 -4.03
C ASN A 235 -3.29 31.94 -2.72
N GLY A 236 -3.12 31.05 -1.74
CA GLY A 236 -2.60 31.38 -0.41
C GLY A 236 -3.73 31.63 0.60
N TYR A 237 -3.36 31.97 1.83
CA TYR A 237 -4.30 32.28 2.91
C TYR A 237 -4.30 33.77 3.19
N ASP A 238 -5.44 34.42 3.02
CA ASP A 238 -5.73 35.72 3.56
C ASP A 238 -6.40 35.63 4.94
N ALA A 239 -6.53 36.75 5.62
CA ALA A 239 -7.12 36.81 6.95
C ALA A 239 -8.59 36.31 6.96
N ASP A 240 -9.34 36.47 5.85
CA ASP A 240 -10.74 36.03 5.76
C ASP A 240 -10.86 34.51 5.62
N ALA A 241 -10.00 33.89 4.83
CA ALA A 241 -9.91 32.43 4.75
C ALA A 241 -9.63 31.79 6.12
N LEU A 242 -8.69 32.37 6.89
CA LEU A 242 -8.36 31.90 8.23
C LEU A 242 -9.55 32.07 9.20
N ARG A 243 -10.25 33.20 9.17
CA ARG A 243 -11.47 33.42 9.98
C ARG A 243 -12.57 32.42 9.64
N LYS A 244 -12.78 32.11 8.36
CA LYS A 244 -13.76 31.09 7.92
C LYS A 244 -13.40 29.70 8.46
N MET A 245 -12.12 29.32 8.43
CA MET A 245 -11.65 28.03 9.01
C MET A 245 -11.92 27.97 10.51
N ARG A 246 -11.58 29.02 11.24
CA ARG A 246 -11.85 29.13 12.68
C ARG A 246 -13.35 29.06 12.99
N ALA A 247 -14.15 29.85 12.30
CA ALA A 247 -15.61 29.85 12.46
C ALA A 247 -16.23 28.48 12.21
N ARG A 248 -15.64 27.67 11.31
CA ARG A 248 -16.06 26.29 11.08
C ARG A 248 -15.80 25.42 12.31
N LEU A 249 -14.61 25.46 12.91
CA LEU A 249 -14.32 24.72 14.15
C LEU A 249 -15.26 25.17 15.29
N GLU A 250 -15.52 26.45 15.40
CA GLU A 250 -16.46 26.99 16.40
C GLU A 250 -17.88 26.42 16.22
N ARG A 251 -18.36 26.28 14.99
CA ARG A 251 -19.66 25.64 14.73
C ARG A 251 -19.71 24.18 15.20
N PHE A 252 -18.65 23.42 15.00
CA PHE A 252 -18.55 22.07 15.52
C PHE A 252 -18.55 22.07 17.06
N LEU A 253 -17.72 22.89 17.69
CA LEU A 253 -17.58 22.94 19.14
C LEU A 253 -18.83 23.42 19.91
N ARG A 254 -19.73 24.17 19.26
CA ARG A 254 -21.04 24.51 19.87
C ARG A 254 -21.92 23.28 20.10
N VAL A 255 -21.75 22.23 19.32
CA VAL A 255 -22.51 20.97 19.41
C VAL A 255 -21.74 19.90 20.18
N LEU A 256 -20.44 19.80 19.95
CA LEU A 256 -19.59 18.71 20.40
C LEU A 256 -18.81 19.04 21.68
N ASP A 257 -18.31 18.03 22.38
CA ASP A 257 -17.50 18.19 23.60
C ASP A 257 -16.01 18.34 23.30
N GLY A 258 -15.64 18.14 22.07
CA GLY A 258 -14.30 18.30 21.55
C GLY A 258 -14.21 17.81 20.12
N LEU A 259 -13.01 17.81 19.57
CA LEU A 259 -12.74 17.38 18.21
C LEU A 259 -11.53 16.45 18.18
N CYS A 260 -11.54 15.52 17.24
CA CYS A 260 -10.34 14.78 16.84
C CYS A 260 -9.88 15.32 15.46
N TYR A 261 -8.78 16.08 15.46
CA TYR A 261 -8.28 16.78 14.27
C TYR A 261 -7.12 16.04 13.60
N ASN A 262 -7.13 15.87 12.29
CA ASN A 262 -6.11 15.07 11.61
C ASN A 262 -5.10 15.84 10.76
N GLY A 263 -5.28 17.15 10.60
CA GLY A 263 -4.36 17.94 9.78
C GLY A 263 -4.32 17.57 8.30
N ARG A 264 -5.38 16.95 7.78
CA ARG A 264 -5.44 16.50 6.37
C ARG A 264 -5.12 17.60 5.38
N GLU A 265 -5.41 18.83 5.73
CA GLU A 265 -5.15 20.03 4.95
C GLU A 265 -3.67 20.29 4.71
N SER A 266 -2.79 19.72 5.53
CA SER A 266 -1.33 19.80 5.38
C SER A 266 -0.73 18.72 4.47
N PHE A 267 -1.57 17.88 3.84
CA PHE A 267 -1.09 16.88 2.90
C PHE A 267 -1.14 17.39 1.48
N PHE A 268 0.03 17.56 0.90
CA PHE A 268 0.18 18.03 -0.46
C PHE A 268 1.13 17.15 -1.25
N ASN A 269 0.82 16.95 -2.53
CA ASN A 269 1.66 16.20 -3.45
C ASN A 269 2.22 14.92 -2.83
N ARG A 270 1.37 14.19 -2.12
CA ARG A 270 1.73 12.93 -1.49
C ARG A 270 2.70 13.05 -0.31
N ARG A 271 2.88 14.25 0.25
CA ARG A 271 3.76 14.49 1.41
C ARG A 271 3.06 15.33 2.46
N TYR A 272 3.46 15.18 3.71
CA TYR A 272 3.03 16.04 4.79
C TYR A 272 3.87 17.31 4.82
N ASP A 273 3.22 18.46 5.02
CA ASP A 273 3.89 19.76 5.16
C ASP A 273 3.84 20.23 6.62
N PRO A 274 4.90 20.00 7.41
CA PRO A 274 4.95 20.41 8.81
C PRO A 274 4.91 21.93 8.97
N TRP A 275 5.49 22.70 8.02
CA TRP A 275 5.47 24.15 8.12
C TRP A 275 4.05 24.71 8.05
N LEU A 276 3.26 24.22 7.11
CA LEU A 276 1.87 24.66 6.96
C LEU A 276 1.05 24.26 8.19
N PHE A 277 1.21 23.05 8.68
CA PHE A 277 0.52 22.60 9.87
C PHE A 277 0.87 23.47 11.08
N ASP A 278 2.16 23.66 11.35
CA ASP A 278 2.66 24.37 12.53
C ASP A 278 2.34 25.87 12.50
N ASN A 279 2.46 26.50 11.34
CA ASN A 279 2.36 27.96 11.23
C ASN A 279 0.98 28.47 10.83
N VAL A 280 0.10 27.62 10.33
CA VAL A 280 -1.26 28.01 9.94
C VAL A 280 -2.32 27.29 10.77
N PHE A 281 -2.27 25.94 10.84
CA PHE A 281 -3.38 25.20 11.45
C PHE A 281 -3.28 25.11 12.96
N VAL A 282 -2.09 24.97 13.54
CA VAL A 282 -1.89 25.00 15.00
C VAL A 282 -2.42 26.30 15.60
N PRO A 283 -2.06 27.51 15.11
CA PRO A 283 -2.62 28.77 15.61
C PRO A 283 -4.14 28.85 15.54
N ILE A 284 -4.76 28.38 14.44
CA ILE A 284 -6.22 28.38 14.30
C ILE A 284 -6.87 27.52 15.39
N VAL A 285 -6.36 26.29 15.61
CA VAL A 285 -6.88 25.37 16.61
C VAL A 285 -6.70 25.99 18.01
N HIS A 286 -5.52 26.47 18.33
CA HIS A 286 -5.22 27.10 19.63
C HIS A 286 -6.20 28.27 19.92
N ALA A 287 -6.36 29.22 19.00
CA ALA A 287 -7.25 30.34 19.18
C ALA A 287 -8.71 29.92 19.34
N THR A 288 -9.13 28.87 18.62
CA THR A 288 -10.49 28.36 18.74
C THR A 288 -10.76 27.82 20.14
N PHE A 289 -9.87 26.95 20.64
CA PHE A 289 -10.04 26.34 21.95
C PHE A 289 -9.71 27.28 23.14
N ALA A 290 -8.95 28.35 22.89
CA ALA A 290 -8.68 29.39 23.90
C ALA A 290 -9.86 30.35 24.12
N ALA A 291 -10.83 30.38 23.18
CA ALA A 291 -12.02 31.22 23.37
C ALA A 291 -12.79 30.77 24.61
N PRO A 292 -13.27 31.72 25.47
CA PRO A 292 -13.90 31.38 26.74
C PRO A 292 -15.04 30.35 26.65
N GLU A 293 -15.83 30.41 25.59
CA GLU A 293 -16.96 29.50 25.32
C GLU A 293 -16.51 28.05 25.01
N PHE A 294 -15.27 27.86 24.59
CA PHE A 294 -14.71 26.56 24.23
C PHE A 294 -13.57 26.09 25.14
N SER A 295 -13.23 26.87 26.16
CA SER A 295 -12.10 26.60 27.02
C SER A 295 -12.21 25.26 27.79
N GLY A 296 -13.42 24.71 27.96
CA GLY A 296 -13.68 23.41 28.56
C GLY A 296 -13.66 22.23 27.59
N LYS A 297 -13.51 22.47 26.28
CA LYS A 297 -13.55 21.42 25.24
C LYS A 297 -12.24 20.67 25.15
N CYS A 298 -12.31 19.39 24.74
CA CYS A 298 -11.18 18.48 24.59
C CYS A 298 -10.66 18.42 23.16
N LEU A 299 -9.37 18.11 23.00
CA LEU A 299 -8.70 18.00 21.69
C LEU A 299 -8.02 16.64 21.54
N GLY A 300 -8.44 15.86 20.58
CA GLY A 300 -7.72 14.70 20.03
C GLY A 300 -7.09 15.01 18.68
N CYS A 301 -6.17 14.18 18.24
CA CYS A 301 -5.59 14.30 16.91
C CYS A 301 -5.19 12.93 16.32
N TRP A 302 -4.79 12.96 15.03
CA TRP A 302 -4.49 11.77 14.24
C TRP A 302 -3.12 11.83 13.62
N ALA A 303 -2.42 10.67 13.59
CA ALA A 303 -1.16 10.49 12.90
C ALA A 303 -1.23 9.28 11.97
N THR A 304 -0.46 9.30 10.87
CA THR A 304 -0.30 8.15 9.98
C THR A 304 1.16 8.01 9.55
N PRO A 305 1.69 6.78 9.41
CA PRO A 305 3.06 6.57 8.93
C PRO A 305 3.21 6.75 7.41
N GLY A 306 2.12 6.86 6.69
CA GLY A 306 2.00 6.96 5.25
C GLY A 306 0.61 6.54 4.83
N HIS A 307 0.31 6.67 3.56
CA HIS A 307 -0.90 6.11 2.95
C HIS A 307 -0.62 5.87 1.48
N GLU A 308 -0.62 4.64 1.07
CA GLU A 308 -0.38 4.30 -0.32
C GLU A 308 -1.37 3.25 -0.81
N ASN A 309 -2.42 3.74 -1.43
CA ASN A 309 -3.51 2.95 -1.95
C ASN A 309 -3.63 3.19 -3.46
N SER A 310 -2.61 2.77 -4.19
CA SER A 310 -2.51 3.01 -5.62
C SER A 310 -3.53 2.25 -6.45
N TYR A 311 -4.17 1.23 -5.89
CA TYR A 311 -5.18 0.44 -6.59
C TYR A 311 -6.59 1.03 -6.52
N ARG A 312 -6.87 1.87 -5.53
CA ARG A 312 -8.21 2.47 -5.32
C ARG A 312 -8.29 3.92 -5.73
N TRP A 313 -7.21 4.65 -5.42
CA TRP A 313 -7.25 6.09 -5.47
C TRP A 313 -5.97 6.59 -6.12
N ASN A 314 -6.08 7.57 -6.94
CA ASN A 314 -4.94 8.34 -7.39
C ASN A 314 -4.35 9.20 -6.25
N TYR A 315 -4.31 8.60 -5.07
CA TYR A 315 -3.93 9.25 -3.84
C TYR A 315 -2.97 8.35 -3.06
N GLY A 316 -1.83 8.87 -2.73
CA GLY A 316 -0.86 8.23 -1.89
C GLY A 316 -0.10 9.29 -1.12
N LEU A 317 0.24 8.99 0.12
CA LEU A 317 1.14 9.78 0.97
C LEU A 317 2.43 9.02 1.10
N ASP A 318 3.47 9.50 0.42
CA ASP A 318 4.80 8.92 0.53
C ASP A 318 5.33 9.13 1.95
N CYS A 319 5.64 8.06 2.64
CA CYS A 319 6.18 8.12 3.98
C CYS A 319 7.59 8.72 4.03
N THR A 320 8.32 8.76 2.91
CA THR A 320 9.69 9.27 2.79
C THR A 320 10.56 8.75 3.96
N GLY A 321 10.76 7.43 3.98
CA GLY A 321 11.39 6.76 5.11
C GLY A 321 10.55 6.84 6.39
N THR A 322 11.12 7.39 7.44
CA THR A 322 10.42 7.65 8.71
C THR A 322 9.92 9.09 8.82
N ARG A 323 10.26 9.95 7.86
CA ARG A 323 10.12 11.40 7.95
C ARG A 323 8.68 11.84 8.17
N MET A 324 7.73 11.35 7.36
CA MET A 324 6.34 11.75 7.47
C MET A 324 5.78 11.50 8.87
N LEU A 325 6.00 10.31 9.43
CA LEU A 325 5.54 9.98 10.78
C LEU A 325 6.17 10.88 11.85
N ARG A 326 7.47 11.11 11.76
CA ARG A 326 8.20 11.97 12.70
C ARG A 326 7.73 13.42 12.65
N ASP A 327 7.66 13.98 11.45
CA ASP A 327 7.24 15.37 11.24
C ASP A 327 5.79 15.57 11.72
N MET A 328 4.92 14.61 11.41
CA MET A 328 3.53 14.66 11.84
C MET A 328 3.39 14.57 13.36
N LEU A 329 4.06 13.61 14.01
CA LEU A 329 4.03 13.50 15.47
C LEU A 329 4.64 14.73 16.15
N ALA A 330 5.75 15.28 15.62
CA ALA A 330 6.35 16.50 16.15
C ALA A 330 5.39 17.69 16.06
N SER A 331 4.69 17.85 14.96
CA SER A 331 3.66 18.89 14.79
C SER A 331 2.46 18.67 15.71
N LEU A 332 2.02 17.42 15.88
CA LEU A 332 0.89 17.11 16.77
C LEU A 332 1.23 17.33 18.26
N VAL A 333 2.49 17.10 18.67
CA VAL A 333 2.95 17.45 20.04
C VAL A 333 2.79 18.95 20.31
N LYS A 334 3.00 19.83 19.30
CA LYS A 334 2.77 21.28 19.45
C LYS A 334 1.31 21.66 19.68
N LEU A 335 0.37 20.86 19.19
CA LEU A 335 -1.05 21.01 19.52
C LEU A 335 -1.35 20.72 20.99
N ASN A 336 -0.48 19.99 21.68
CA ASN A 336 -0.65 19.58 23.08
C ASN A 336 -1.99 18.85 23.35
N PRO A 337 -2.39 17.85 22.55
CA PRO A 337 -3.73 17.25 22.62
C PRO A 337 -3.91 16.37 23.86
N ASP A 338 -5.14 16.06 24.21
CA ASP A 338 -5.49 15.09 25.25
C ASP A 338 -5.14 13.66 24.83
N PHE A 339 -5.29 13.35 23.53
CA PHE A 339 -4.90 12.05 22.99
C PHE A 339 -4.53 12.14 21.49
N MET A 340 -3.78 11.14 21.05
CA MET A 340 -3.43 10.93 19.65
C MET A 340 -3.88 9.55 19.19
N ILE A 341 -4.35 9.44 17.94
CA ILE A 341 -4.72 8.17 17.31
C ILE A 341 -3.80 7.92 16.13
N GLY A 342 -3.04 6.83 16.16
CA GLY A 342 -2.31 6.31 15.00
C GLY A 342 -3.28 5.60 14.04
N CYS A 343 -3.22 5.91 12.78
CA CYS A 343 -4.04 5.30 11.74
C CYS A 343 -3.13 4.54 10.79
N GLU A 344 -3.13 3.18 10.81
CA GLU A 344 -3.93 2.22 11.56
C GLU A 344 -3.04 1.08 12.08
N TRP A 345 -3.52 0.24 13.01
CA TRP A 345 -2.73 -0.89 13.50
C TRP A 345 -2.52 -1.96 12.43
N ASP A 346 -3.57 -2.29 11.69
CA ASP A 346 -3.71 -3.49 10.87
C ASP A 346 -4.30 -3.24 9.46
N GLU A 347 -4.06 -2.08 8.87
CA GLU A 347 -4.50 -1.81 7.48
C GLU A 347 -3.31 -1.84 6.49
N GLU A 348 -2.82 -3.05 6.22
CA GLU A 348 -1.66 -3.29 5.36
C GLU A 348 -1.90 -2.89 3.91
N ASN A 349 -3.12 -3.05 3.43
CA ASN A 349 -3.49 -2.73 2.05
C ASN A 349 -3.40 -1.24 1.70
N GLU A 350 -3.23 -0.37 2.69
CA GLU A 350 -3.07 1.07 2.51
C GLU A 350 -1.72 1.60 2.99
N ASN A 351 -0.80 0.73 3.42
CA ASN A 351 0.49 1.11 4.01
C ASN A 351 0.39 2.06 5.21
N THR A 352 -0.71 1.99 5.94
CA THR A 352 -0.94 2.79 7.15
C THR A 352 -0.58 2.04 8.43
N CYS A 353 -0.01 0.85 8.29
CA CYS A 353 0.15 -0.12 9.35
C CYS A 353 1.17 0.29 10.42
N PHE A 354 0.76 0.31 11.69
CA PHE A 354 1.64 0.55 12.85
C PHE A 354 2.14 -0.73 13.50
N ARG A 355 1.47 -1.88 13.32
CA ARG A 355 1.94 -3.13 13.90
C ARG A 355 3.31 -3.51 13.33
N PRO A 356 4.15 -4.23 14.10
CA PRO A 356 5.45 -4.67 13.60
C PRO A 356 5.32 -5.55 12.36
N MET A 357 6.07 -5.19 11.31
CA MET A 357 6.05 -5.84 10.01
C MET A 357 7.47 -6.29 9.63
N VAL A 358 7.57 -7.21 8.69
CA VAL A 358 8.87 -7.76 8.25
C VAL A 358 9.76 -6.69 7.62
N ALA A 359 9.20 -5.70 6.91
CA ALA A 359 9.99 -4.66 6.26
C ALA A 359 10.38 -3.50 7.20
N HIS A 360 9.71 -3.32 8.33
CA HIS A 360 10.06 -2.20 9.22
C HIS A 360 10.29 -2.58 10.69
N GLY A 361 10.27 -3.88 11.02
CA GLY A 361 10.52 -4.31 12.39
C GLY A 361 9.69 -3.53 13.40
N PHE A 362 10.30 -3.11 14.48
CA PHE A 362 9.68 -2.28 15.54
C PHE A 362 9.90 -0.77 15.34
N THR A 363 10.23 -0.30 14.13
CA THR A 363 10.51 1.13 13.87
C THR A 363 9.39 2.05 14.34
N HIS A 364 8.13 1.72 14.05
CA HIS A 364 7.00 2.57 14.45
C HIS A 364 6.81 2.59 15.96
N GLN A 365 7.03 1.46 16.65
CA GLN A 365 7.00 1.39 18.11
C GLN A 365 8.10 2.25 18.73
N ARG A 366 9.32 2.26 18.18
CA ARG A 366 10.44 3.09 18.66
C ARG A 366 10.13 4.57 18.51
N ILE A 367 9.56 4.99 17.38
CA ILE A 367 9.16 6.37 17.14
C ILE A 367 8.01 6.78 18.07
N LEU A 368 6.96 5.95 18.20
CA LEU A 368 5.84 6.23 19.10
C LEU A 368 6.28 6.33 20.56
N ARG A 369 7.19 5.43 21.01
CA ARG A 369 7.76 5.43 22.35
C ARG A 369 8.43 6.77 22.67
N TYR A 370 9.29 7.26 21.77
CA TYR A 370 9.93 8.55 21.89
C TYR A 370 8.91 9.70 22.01
N PHE A 371 7.97 9.78 21.08
CA PHE A 371 6.99 10.86 21.08
C PHE A 371 5.98 10.77 22.24
N SER A 372 5.68 9.58 22.72
CA SER A 372 4.89 9.41 23.95
C SER A 372 5.58 10.03 25.16
N ASP A 373 6.89 9.88 25.27
CA ASP A 373 7.66 10.50 26.35
C ASP A 373 7.75 12.02 26.17
N VAL A 374 8.12 12.48 24.97
CA VAL A 374 8.24 13.92 24.68
C VAL A 374 6.91 14.66 24.90
N ALA A 375 5.79 14.13 24.40
CA ALA A 375 4.47 14.75 24.57
C ALA A 375 4.07 14.86 26.06
N ASN A 376 4.62 14.02 26.91
CA ASN A 376 4.33 13.97 28.34
C ASN A 376 5.47 14.53 29.22
N GLY A 377 6.45 15.22 28.64
CA GLY A 377 7.57 15.83 29.36
C GLY A 377 8.46 14.81 30.07
N ARG A 378 8.49 13.56 29.61
CA ARG A 378 9.34 12.51 30.17
C ARG A 378 10.62 12.38 29.36
N ARG A 379 11.69 11.95 30.00
CA ARG A 379 12.92 11.58 29.30
C ARG A 379 12.68 10.30 28.49
N PRO A 380 12.99 10.27 27.20
CA PRO A 380 12.92 9.05 26.41
C PRO A 380 13.78 7.93 26.99
N ASP A 381 13.29 6.69 26.92
CA ASP A 381 13.97 5.51 27.41
C ASP A 381 14.04 4.41 26.34
N ALA A 382 15.00 3.50 26.49
CA ALA A 382 15.20 2.37 25.58
C ALA A 382 14.01 1.41 25.61
N MET A 383 13.78 0.75 24.49
CA MET A 383 12.77 -0.32 24.42
C MET A 383 13.25 -1.53 25.23
N PRO A 384 12.35 -2.21 25.97
CA PRO A 384 12.72 -3.42 26.71
C PRO A 384 13.45 -4.45 25.83
N GLY A 385 14.56 -4.99 26.32
CA GLY A 385 15.39 -5.96 25.60
C GLY A 385 16.47 -5.38 24.69
N ASP A 386 16.49 -4.05 24.49
CA ASP A 386 17.50 -3.39 23.70
C ASP A 386 18.92 -3.52 24.26
N ASP A 387 19.91 -3.70 23.37
CA ASP A 387 21.31 -3.61 23.72
C ASP A 387 21.75 -2.15 23.81
N ALA A 388 21.95 -1.66 25.03
CA ALA A 388 22.39 -0.28 25.28
C ALA A 388 23.77 0.06 24.72
N ALA A 389 24.57 -0.92 24.28
CA ALA A 389 25.85 -0.67 23.60
C ALA A 389 25.69 -0.38 22.11
N VAL A 390 24.52 -0.57 21.56
CA VAL A 390 24.18 -0.31 20.15
C VAL A 390 23.36 0.98 20.07
N PRO A 391 23.72 1.96 19.23
CA PRO A 391 22.90 3.16 19.06
C PRO A 391 21.53 2.80 18.46
N ASN A 392 20.50 3.56 18.84
CA ASN A 392 19.14 3.34 18.35
C ASN A 392 18.95 3.97 16.98
N LEU A 393 19.51 3.34 15.96
CA LEU A 393 19.44 3.80 14.57
C LEU A 393 18.42 2.99 13.77
N VAL A 394 17.78 3.66 12.82
CA VAL A 394 16.90 3.04 11.82
C VAL A 394 17.42 3.40 10.43
N LEU A 395 17.68 2.38 9.60
CA LEU A 395 17.99 2.56 8.19
C LEU A 395 16.71 2.41 7.37
N SER A 396 16.34 3.47 6.65
CA SER A 396 15.18 3.48 5.75
C SER A 396 15.62 3.72 4.31
N TYR A 397 15.04 2.99 3.36
CA TYR A 397 15.28 3.14 1.92
C TYR A 397 14.17 2.48 1.14
N ARG A 398 14.03 2.84 -0.16
CA ARG A 398 13.06 2.18 -1.04
C ARG A 398 13.57 0.81 -1.46
N LYS A 399 12.77 -0.23 -1.28
CA LYS A 399 13.09 -1.60 -1.75
C LYS A 399 13.05 -1.69 -3.27
N GLU A 400 12.14 -0.94 -3.87
CA GLU A 400 11.99 -0.83 -5.31
C GLU A 400 11.93 0.64 -5.71
N LEU A 401 12.63 0.97 -6.78
CA LEU A 401 12.62 2.28 -7.38
C LEU A 401 11.90 2.24 -8.71
N MET A 402 11.02 3.19 -8.92
CA MET A 402 10.62 3.53 -10.28
C MET A 402 11.71 4.37 -10.94
N ALA A 403 11.73 4.35 -12.27
CA ALA A 403 12.79 4.97 -13.04
C ALA A 403 13.01 6.46 -12.73
N GLY A 404 12.14 7.23 -12.28
CA GLY A 404 12.32 8.65 -11.92
C GLY A 404 12.55 8.91 -10.42
N GLU A 405 12.55 7.89 -9.57
CA GLU A 405 12.74 8.04 -8.13
C GLU A 405 14.25 8.11 -7.79
N PRO A 406 14.66 8.98 -6.86
CA PRO A 406 16.06 9.03 -6.43
C PRO A 406 16.44 7.78 -5.65
N LEU A 407 17.68 7.32 -5.82
CA LEU A 407 18.29 6.31 -4.96
C LEU A 407 18.69 6.97 -3.65
N GLU A 408 17.86 6.81 -2.61
CA GLU A 408 18.05 7.48 -1.34
C GLU A 408 17.95 6.54 -0.14
N ALA A 409 18.70 6.86 0.92
CA ALA A 409 18.63 6.21 2.20
C ALA A 409 18.62 7.23 3.34
N GLU A 410 17.82 6.94 4.37
CA GLU A 410 17.76 7.69 5.63
C GLU A 410 18.38 6.85 6.74
N VAL A 411 19.27 7.44 7.54
CA VAL A 411 19.72 6.87 8.81
C VAL A 411 19.21 7.77 9.92
N LEU A 412 18.16 7.33 10.61
CA LEU A 412 17.56 8.06 11.72
C LEU A 412 18.19 7.64 13.05
N ASN A 413 18.57 8.60 13.89
CA ASN A 413 18.82 8.40 15.31
C ASN A 413 17.55 8.68 16.11
N ILE A 414 17.12 7.72 16.96
CA ILE A 414 16.01 7.90 17.88
C ILE A 414 16.57 7.96 19.31
N PRO A 415 16.52 9.12 19.98
CA PRO A 415 17.01 9.25 21.35
C PRO A 415 16.22 8.36 22.31
N ASP A 416 16.94 7.69 23.19
CA ASP A 416 16.36 6.81 24.21
C ASP A 416 17.13 6.82 25.53
N GLY A 417 17.90 7.86 25.75
CA GLY A 417 18.71 8.04 26.95
C GLY A 417 20.05 7.28 26.95
N THR A 418 20.25 6.31 26.05
CA THR A 418 21.46 5.47 26.09
C THR A 418 22.71 6.15 25.51
N PHE A 419 22.55 7.08 24.59
CA PHE A 419 23.65 7.82 23.93
C PHE A 419 23.53 9.35 24.13
N ASP A 420 22.81 9.80 25.14
CA ASP A 420 22.69 11.24 25.43
C ASP A 420 24.09 11.85 25.68
N GLY A 421 24.36 13.01 25.04
CA GLY A 421 25.64 13.69 25.14
C GLY A 421 26.77 13.10 24.28
N GLU A 422 26.52 12.01 23.53
CA GLU A 422 27.50 11.35 22.67
C GLU A 422 27.21 11.60 21.20
N GLU A 423 28.25 11.50 20.36
CA GLU A 423 28.12 11.50 18.90
C GLU A 423 28.13 10.07 18.35
N VAL A 424 27.26 9.82 17.39
CA VAL A 424 27.26 8.61 16.56
C VAL A 424 27.66 9.01 15.14
N THR A 425 28.75 8.45 14.64
CA THR A 425 29.14 8.65 13.24
C THR A 425 28.57 7.52 12.39
N VAL A 426 27.95 7.83 11.28
CA VAL A 426 27.38 6.88 10.34
C VAL A 426 28.00 7.07 8.95
N ALA A 427 28.35 5.98 8.28
CA ALA A 427 28.73 5.95 6.88
C ALA A 427 27.85 4.96 6.14
N PHE A 428 27.53 5.30 4.92
CA PHE A 428 26.61 4.52 4.09
C PHE A 428 27.23 4.23 2.72
N SER A 429 26.97 3.05 2.19
CA SER A 429 27.35 2.66 0.82
C SER A 429 26.33 1.72 0.19
N TRP A 430 26.24 1.81 -1.13
CA TRP A 430 25.55 0.80 -1.94
C TRP A 430 26.55 -0.21 -2.46
N LYS A 431 26.21 -1.49 -2.38
CA LYS A 431 27.02 -2.60 -2.84
C LYS A 431 26.27 -3.51 -3.79
N THR A 432 27.00 -4.23 -4.64
CA THR A 432 26.40 -5.34 -5.39
C THR A 432 26.06 -6.52 -4.46
N PRO A 433 25.24 -7.49 -4.90
CA PRO A 433 25.01 -8.73 -4.17
C PRO A 433 26.30 -9.47 -3.80
N GLU A 434 27.32 -9.39 -4.63
CA GLU A 434 28.64 -10.02 -4.43
C GLU A 434 29.49 -9.26 -3.39
N GLY A 435 29.13 -8.01 -3.09
CA GLY A 435 29.76 -7.18 -2.06
C GLY A 435 30.72 -6.12 -2.60
N GLU A 436 30.77 -5.93 -3.91
CA GLU A 436 31.54 -4.85 -4.53
C GLU A 436 30.89 -3.49 -4.21
N THR A 437 31.70 -2.49 -3.96
CA THR A 437 31.21 -1.14 -3.65
C THR A 437 30.86 -0.40 -4.94
N VAL A 438 29.59 -0.05 -5.09
CA VAL A 438 29.08 0.75 -6.21
C VAL A 438 29.15 2.24 -5.89
N LYS A 439 28.72 2.63 -4.68
CA LYS A 439 28.69 4.02 -4.25
C LYS A 439 28.99 4.13 -2.76
N THR A 440 29.88 5.03 -2.39
CA THR A 440 30.14 5.41 -1.00
C THR A 440 29.81 6.88 -0.78
N PHE A 441 29.21 7.18 0.36
CA PHE A 441 28.89 8.55 0.75
C PHE A 441 29.81 9.02 1.89
N PRO A 442 30.08 10.33 1.99
CA PRO A 442 30.81 10.89 3.12
C PRO A 442 30.12 10.56 4.46
N PRO A 443 30.87 10.23 5.52
CA PRO A 443 30.31 10.00 6.83
C PRO A 443 29.52 11.21 7.36
N ARG A 444 28.50 10.93 8.17
CA ARG A 444 27.67 11.92 8.86
C ARG A 444 27.74 11.71 10.36
N ARG A 445 27.62 12.78 11.12
CA ARG A 445 27.59 12.75 12.59
C ARG A 445 26.17 13.06 13.06
N LEU A 446 25.69 12.28 14.00
CA LEU A 446 24.40 12.41 14.65
C LEU A 446 24.64 12.56 16.15
N LYS A 447 23.95 13.49 16.80
CA LYS A 447 23.98 13.59 18.25
C LYS A 447 23.02 12.58 18.86
N GLY A 448 23.52 11.76 19.79
CA GLY A 448 22.72 10.66 20.36
C GLY A 448 21.47 11.13 21.10
N GLY A 449 21.51 12.31 21.73
CA GLY A 449 20.37 12.89 22.43
C GLY A 449 19.36 13.63 21.55
N GLU A 450 19.57 13.70 20.24
CA GLU A 450 18.69 14.41 19.30
C GLU A 450 18.05 13.43 18.33
N MET A 451 16.74 13.59 18.04
CA MET A 451 16.09 12.89 16.93
C MET A 451 16.50 13.56 15.63
N ALA A 452 17.47 12.98 14.95
CA ALA A 452 18.05 13.52 13.73
C ALA A 452 18.28 12.43 12.69
N ALA A 453 18.18 12.78 11.42
CA ALA A 453 18.39 11.84 10.31
C ALA A 453 19.51 12.34 9.36
N ALA A 454 20.36 11.42 8.94
CA ALA A 454 21.29 11.62 7.85
C ALA A 454 20.72 11.06 6.56
N TRP A 455 20.72 11.87 5.50
CA TRP A 455 20.25 11.45 4.17
C TRP A 455 21.43 11.26 3.23
N PHE A 456 21.34 10.17 2.44
CA PHE A 456 22.31 9.79 1.42
C PHE A 456 21.57 9.62 0.10
N ARG A 457 21.84 10.47 -0.89
CA ARG A 457 21.13 10.51 -2.15
C ARG A 457 22.08 10.36 -3.34
N ALA A 458 21.67 9.60 -4.34
CA ALA A 458 22.33 9.45 -5.61
C ALA A 458 21.30 9.39 -6.75
N PRO A 459 21.69 9.74 -7.97
CA PRO A 459 20.85 9.50 -9.13
C PRO A 459 20.53 8.00 -9.30
N VAL A 460 19.37 7.65 -9.79
CA VAL A 460 18.96 6.26 -10.06
C VAL A 460 19.87 5.58 -11.09
N SER A 461 20.60 6.35 -11.91
CA SER A 461 21.59 5.84 -12.86
C SER A 461 22.70 5.01 -12.20
N GLU A 462 23.03 5.27 -10.93
CA GLU A 462 23.98 4.46 -10.16
C GLU A 462 23.50 3.01 -9.95
N LEU A 463 22.18 2.80 -9.97
CA LEU A 463 21.56 1.49 -9.87
C LEU A 463 21.42 0.79 -11.23
N ALA A 464 21.32 1.55 -12.31
CA ALA A 464 20.87 1.07 -13.61
C ALA A 464 21.73 -0.07 -14.20
N ALA A 465 23.04 -0.08 -13.87
CA ALA A 465 23.98 -1.12 -14.33
C ALA A 465 23.90 -2.43 -13.53
N HIS A 466 23.13 -2.47 -12.43
CA HIS A 466 23.11 -3.61 -11.51
C HIS A 466 21.70 -4.19 -11.39
N PRO A 467 21.55 -5.52 -11.34
CA PRO A 467 20.24 -6.16 -11.14
C PRO A 467 19.64 -5.83 -9.78
N ALA A 468 20.47 -5.64 -8.77
CA ALA A 468 20.09 -5.21 -7.44
C ALA A 468 21.27 -4.54 -6.74
N LEU A 469 20.99 -3.66 -5.79
CA LEU A 469 21.95 -3.12 -4.84
C LEU A 469 21.59 -3.50 -3.42
N VAL A 470 22.60 -3.70 -2.59
CA VAL A 470 22.45 -4.01 -1.16
C VAL A 470 23.01 -2.85 -0.35
N PRO A 471 22.25 -2.28 0.59
CA PRO A 471 22.76 -1.23 1.46
C PRO A 471 23.77 -1.77 2.48
N GLU A 472 24.81 -0.99 2.77
CA GLU A 472 25.71 -1.22 3.89
C GLU A 472 25.79 0.02 4.77
N LEU A 473 25.48 -0.15 6.05
CA LEU A 473 25.60 0.89 7.07
C LEU A 473 26.78 0.58 8.01
N VAL A 474 27.66 1.54 8.21
CA VAL A 474 28.69 1.47 9.23
C VAL A 474 28.42 2.53 10.30
N ALA A 475 28.38 2.11 11.55
CA ALA A 475 28.20 3.01 12.68
C ALA A 475 29.41 2.96 13.64
N TRP A 476 29.87 4.12 14.08
CA TRP A 476 30.89 4.26 15.12
C TRP A 476 30.25 4.96 16.32
N ALA A 477 30.33 4.31 17.47
CA ALA A 477 29.85 4.86 18.73
C ALA A 477 30.66 4.26 19.87
N ARG A 478 31.06 5.05 20.86
CA ARG A 478 31.86 4.62 22.04
C ARG A 478 33.11 3.84 21.65
N GLY A 479 33.82 4.28 20.61
CA GLY A 479 35.02 3.60 20.10
C GLY A 479 34.77 2.29 19.36
N ALA A 480 33.56 1.77 19.31
CA ALA A 480 33.22 0.57 18.59
C ALA A 480 32.77 0.89 17.16
N ARG A 481 33.28 0.12 16.19
CA ARG A 481 32.85 0.12 14.78
C ARG A 481 31.95 -1.08 14.54
N ARG A 482 30.76 -0.86 14.02
CA ARG A 482 29.80 -1.91 13.66
C ARG A 482 29.43 -1.79 12.20
N VAL A 483 29.35 -2.91 11.51
CA VAL A 483 28.98 -2.98 10.09
C VAL A 483 27.69 -3.77 9.95
N TYR A 484 26.72 -3.21 9.28
CA TYR A 484 25.42 -3.81 8.97
C TYR A 484 25.28 -3.87 7.45
N SER A 485 25.33 -5.05 6.88
CA SER A 485 25.15 -5.31 5.44
C SER A 485 24.24 -6.51 5.19
N ALA A 486 24.36 -7.53 5.97
CA ALA A 486 23.40 -8.62 5.98
C ALA A 486 22.10 -8.16 6.66
N GLY A 487 20.97 -8.67 6.20
CA GLY A 487 19.66 -8.39 6.77
C GLY A 487 18.87 -7.32 6.06
N PHE A 488 19.44 -6.59 5.13
CA PHE A 488 18.72 -5.59 4.35
C PHE A 488 18.09 -6.18 3.09
N TRP A 489 17.03 -5.52 2.60
CA TRP A 489 16.43 -5.83 1.32
C TRP A 489 17.32 -5.37 0.17
N PRO A 490 17.47 -6.15 -0.90
CA PRO A 490 18.09 -5.64 -2.12
C PRO A 490 17.15 -4.62 -2.78
N VAL A 491 17.75 -3.59 -3.38
CA VAL A 491 17.03 -2.55 -4.12
C VAL A 491 17.10 -2.85 -5.60
N GLY A 492 15.97 -2.87 -6.28
CA GLY A 492 15.87 -3.02 -7.73
C GLY A 492 15.18 -1.84 -8.40
N ILE A 493 15.42 -1.64 -9.69
CA ILE A 493 14.71 -0.65 -10.49
C ILE A 493 13.52 -1.31 -11.21
N ARG A 494 12.38 -0.62 -11.25
CA ARG A 494 11.18 -1.05 -11.98
C ARG A 494 10.71 0.05 -12.94
N PRO A 495 10.28 -0.32 -14.15
CA PRO A 495 9.76 0.66 -15.11
C PRO A 495 8.35 1.14 -14.75
N SER A 496 7.62 0.33 -14.02
CA SER A 496 6.26 0.63 -13.56
C SER A 496 6.11 0.30 -12.09
N ARG A 497 5.13 0.92 -11.45
CA ARG A 497 4.89 0.73 -10.03
C ARG A 497 4.47 -0.70 -9.73
N CYS A 498 5.30 -1.39 -8.99
CA CYS A 498 4.88 -2.57 -8.28
C CYS A 498 4.17 -2.15 -6.99
N ILE A 499 3.07 -2.81 -6.66
CA ILE A 499 2.30 -2.47 -5.49
C ILE A 499 2.82 -3.28 -4.32
N GLU A 500 3.89 -2.84 -3.75
CA GLU A 500 4.46 -3.38 -2.55
C GLU A 500 4.80 -2.26 -1.58
N TYR A 501 5.01 -2.62 -0.34
CA TYR A 501 5.52 -1.68 0.63
C TYR A 501 6.90 -1.21 0.18
N LYS A 502 6.97 0.01 -0.31
CA LYS A 502 8.14 0.51 -1.00
C LYS A 502 9.33 0.77 -0.09
N TRP A 503 9.06 1.15 1.15
CA TRP A 503 10.10 1.50 2.10
C TRP A 503 10.40 0.36 3.06
N ALA A 504 11.66 -0.07 3.11
CA ALA A 504 12.19 -0.77 4.26
C ALA A 504 12.60 0.25 5.33
N LYS A 505 12.39 -0.07 6.61
CA LYS A 505 12.73 0.78 7.77
C LYS A 505 13.28 -0.15 8.85
N GLN A 506 14.55 -0.48 8.76
CA GLN A 506 15.16 -1.52 9.58
C GLN A 506 15.88 -0.94 10.79
N PRO A 507 15.39 -1.13 12.03
CA PRO A 507 16.15 -0.79 13.23
C PRO A 507 17.38 -1.71 13.35
N ILE A 508 18.54 -1.13 13.62
CA ILE A 508 19.76 -1.95 13.75
C ILE A 508 19.79 -2.77 15.05
N ARG A 509 19.03 -2.36 16.07
CA ARG A 509 18.87 -3.11 17.32
C ARG A 509 18.04 -4.38 17.15
N ASP A 510 17.12 -4.38 16.16
CA ASP A 510 16.29 -5.55 15.83
C ASP A 510 17.03 -6.54 14.91
N MET A 511 18.27 -6.27 14.53
CA MET A 511 19.02 -7.18 13.66
C MET A 511 19.62 -8.32 14.49
N PRO A 512 19.29 -9.58 14.17
CA PRO A 512 19.82 -10.72 14.90
C PRO A 512 21.34 -10.80 14.82
N LYS A 513 21.97 -11.09 15.95
CA LYS A 513 23.41 -11.31 16.04
C LYS A 513 23.74 -12.79 15.77
N ASN A 514 24.87 -13.05 15.12
CA ASN A 514 25.39 -14.40 14.91
C ASN A 514 24.43 -15.32 14.14
N VAL A 515 23.80 -14.80 13.09
CA VAL A 515 23.11 -15.61 12.09
C VAL A 515 23.99 -15.72 10.86
N ILE A 516 24.22 -16.94 10.41
CA ILE A 516 24.99 -17.26 9.20
C ILE A 516 24.18 -18.20 8.35
N GLY A 517 24.02 -17.89 7.09
CA GLY A 517 23.26 -18.73 6.18
C GLY A 517 23.21 -18.18 4.75
N GLY A 518 22.58 -18.93 3.88
CA GLY A 518 22.38 -18.55 2.49
C GLY A 518 21.77 -19.68 1.67
N VAL A 519 21.64 -19.38 0.38
CA VAL A 519 21.16 -20.35 -0.62
C VAL A 519 22.22 -20.59 -1.68
N ARG A 520 22.20 -21.80 -2.24
CA ARG A 520 22.95 -22.18 -3.44
C ARG A 520 21.97 -22.67 -4.49
N VAL A 521 22.21 -22.32 -5.72
CA VAL A 521 21.35 -22.67 -6.86
C VAL A 521 22.11 -23.61 -7.76
N GLY A 522 21.54 -24.78 -8.07
CA GLY A 522 22.08 -25.76 -8.99
C GLY A 522 21.81 -25.39 -10.47
N GLU A 523 22.40 -26.13 -11.37
CA GLU A 523 22.16 -26.00 -12.82
C GLU A 523 20.72 -26.38 -13.16
N PRO A 524 20.13 -25.79 -14.22
CA PRO A 524 18.79 -26.16 -14.66
C PRO A 524 18.76 -27.55 -15.26
N ASP A 525 17.72 -28.31 -14.99
CA ASP A 525 17.41 -29.52 -15.74
C ASP A 525 16.81 -29.19 -17.13
N ALA A 526 16.50 -30.21 -17.91
CA ALA A 526 15.93 -30.07 -19.25
C ALA A 526 14.58 -29.28 -19.28
N ASN A 527 13.91 -29.15 -18.16
CA ASN A 527 12.68 -28.39 -17.99
C ASN A 527 12.90 -26.99 -17.39
N GLY A 528 14.16 -26.60 -17.17
CA GLY A 528 14.53 -25.34 -16.54
C GLY A 528 14.31 -25.31 -15.02
N VAL A 529 14.10 -26.47 -14.38
CA VAL A 529 13.96 -26.60 -12.94
C VAL A 529 15.35 -26.72 -12.30
N ARG A 530 15.56 -25.97 -11.22
CA ARG A 530 16.82 -25.93 -10.47
C ARG A 530 16.64 -26.48 -9.07
N GLU A 531 17.64 -27.19 -8.57
CA GLU A 531 17.73 -27.56 -7.17
C GLU A 531 18.26 -26.37 -6.37
N ILE A 532 17.52 -25.96 -5.37
CA ILE A 532 17.90 -24.91 -4.42
C ILE A 532 18.27 -25.56 -3.10
N ARG A 533 19.47 -25.32 -2.62
CA ARG A 533 19.95 -25.79 -1.31
C ARG A 533 20.12 -24.60 -0.38
N GLY A 534 19.54 -24.68 0.81
CA GLY A 534 19.66 -23.64 1.84
C GLY A 534 20.27 -24.20 3.12
N ALA A 535 21.00 -23.33 3.81
CA ALA A 535 21.51 -23.64 5.14
C ALA A 535 21.51 -22.36 6.00
N VAL A 536 21.18 -22.51 7.27
CA VAL A 536 21.24 -21.41 8.24
C VAL A 536 21.62 -21.95 9.62
N ARG A 537 22.40 -21.15 10.36
CA ARG A 537 22.74 -21.36 11.76
C ARG A 537 22.57 -20.04 12.51
N SER A 538 21.97 -20.09 13.69
CA SER A 538 21.69 -18.94 14.54
C SER A 538 22.00 -19.22 16.00
N ALA A 539 22.49 -18.22 16.72
CA ALA A 539 22.65 -18.30 18.16
C ALA A 539 21.30 -18.33 18.90
N ARG A 540 20.26 -17.72 18.34
CA ARG A 540 18.87 -17.75 18.83
C ARG A 540 18.04 -18.75 18.06
N ARG A 541 16.98 -19.25 18.66
CA ARG A 541 16.06 -20.16 17.97
C ARG A 541 15.28 -19.42 16.90
N LEU A 542 15.21 -20.01 15.72
CA LEU A 542 14.50 -19.49 14.57
C LEU A 542 13.06 -20.00 14.57
N ARG A 543 12.11 -19.07 14.53
CA ARG A 543 10.67 -19.35 14.39
C ARG A 543 10.32 -19.68 12.95
N SER A 544 10.88 -18.90 12.00
CA SER A 544 10.57 -19.01 10.58
C SER A 544 11.86 -18.97 9.77
N ILE A 545 11.90 -19.79 8.75
CA ILE A 545 12.99 -19.88 7.77
C ILE A 545 12.34 -19.97 6.40
N ALA A 546 12.58 -18.99 5.54
CA ALA A 546 11.95 -18.89 4.22
C ALA A 546 12.99 -18.58 3.14
N VAL A 547 12.75 -19.01 1.92
CA VAL A 547 13.46 -18.54 0.73
C VAL A 547 12.50 -17.69 -0.09
N LEU A 548 12.96 -16.50 -0.46
CA LEU A 548 12.20 -15.57 -1.28
C LEU A 548 12.87 -15.44 -2.66
N ASP A 549 12.05 -15.36 -3.70
CA ASP A 549 12.44 -14.89 -5.03
C ASP A 549 11.87 -13.49 -5.20
N GLU A 550 12.74 -12.50 -5.16
CA GLU A 550 12.36 -11.10 -4.98
C GLU A 550 11.53 -10.91 -3.69
N THR A 551 10.22 -10.73 -3.81
CA THR A 551 9.29 -10.54 -2.69
C THR A 551 8.43 -11.77 -2.42
N ASP A 552 8.39 -12.71 -3.36
CA ASP A 552 7.58 -13.92 -3.23
C ASP A 552 8.27 -15.01 -2.40
N ILE A 553 7.58 -15.57 -1.44
CA ILE A 553 8.06 -16.76 -0.72
C ILE A 553 7.91 -17.97 -1.63
N VAL A 554 9.03 -18.50 -2.07
CA VAL A 554 9.07 -19.72 -2.89
C VAL A 554 9.25 -21.00 -2.08
N TYR A 555 9.71 -20.88 -0.85
CA TYR A 555 9.86 -22.02 0.06
C TYR A 555 9.79 -21.56 1.52
N MET A 556 9.14 -22.39 2.38
CA MET A 556 9.23 -22.26 3.83
C MET A 556 9.62 -23.60 4.45
N TYR A 557 10.58 -23.55 5.35
CA TYR A 557 11.05 -24.73 6.08
C TYR A 557 9.99 -25.20 7.09
N ASP A 558 9.63 -26.46 7.03
CA ASP A 558 8.61 -27.11 7.86
C ASP A 558 9.16 -28.21 8.78
N GLY A 559 10.47 -28.17 9.05
CA GLY A 559 11.17 -29.19 9.84
C GLY A 559 11.68 -30.36 9.00
N LYS A 560 11.40 -30.39 7.70
CA LYS A 560 11.84 -31.43 6.78
C LYS A 560 13.05 -30.97 5.98
N PRO A 561 14.19 -31.66 6.03
CA PRO A 561 15.41 -31.23 5.33
C PRO A 561 15.29 -31.27 3.81
N VAL A 562 14.49 -32.15 3.27
CA VAL A 562 14.17 -32.22 1.84
C VAL A 562 12.67 -32.15 1.69
N ARG A 563 12.22 -31.17 0.92
CA ARG A 563 10.83 -31.07 0.54
C ARG A 563 10.70 -31.56 -0.90
N ASP A 564 9.85 -32.53 -1.06
CA ASP A 564 9.41 -32.90 -2.38
C ASP A 564 8.44 -31.80 -2.87
N VAL A 565 8.99 -30.82 -3.57
CA VAL A 565 8.21 -29.72 -4.20
C VAL A 565 7.99 -30.02 -5.69
N ASP A 566 8.12 -31.27 -6.09
CA ASP A 566 7.76 -31.73 -7.43
C ASP A 566 6.23 -31.63 -7.63
N SER A 567 5.67 -30.46 -7.36
CA SER A 567 4.27 -30.18 -7.55
C SER A 567 4.04 -28.86 -8.28
N VAL A 568 2.97 -28.84 -9.05
CA VAL A 568 2.41 -27.63 -9.66
C VAL A 568 1.27 -27.17 -8.78
N ARG A 569 1.32 -25.93 -8.32
CA ARG A 569 0.23 -25.28 -7.61
C ARG A 569 -0.62 -24.48 -8.55
N VAL A 570 -1.91 -24.76 -8.57
CA VAL A 570 -2.89 -24.05 -9.39
C VAL A 570 -3.88 -23.34 -8.47
N ARG A 571 -3.85 -22.02 -8.48
CA ARG A 571 -4.88 -21.21 -7.83
C ARG A 571 -6.06 -21.08 -8.77
N ILE A 572 -7.25 -21.33 -8.27
CA ILE A 572 -8.49 -21.15 -9.00
C ILE A 572 -9.25 -19.99 -8.35
N ALA A 573 -9.56 -18.98 -9.14
CA ALA A 573 -10.24 -17.78 -8.65
C ALA A 573 -11.53 -17.52 -9.43
N PHE A 574 -12.62 -17.38 -8.70
CA PHE A 574 -13.85 -16.83 -9.22
C PHE A 574 -13.75 -15.31 -9.23
N GLN A 575 -13.90 -14.69 -10.38
CA GLN A 575 -13.70 -13.26 -10.58
C GLN A 575 -14.80 -12.63 -11.42
N GLY A 576 -15.01 -11.33 -11.24
CA GLY A 576 -15.94 -10.53 -12.01
C GLY A 576 -17.27 -10.32 -11.29
N TYR A 577 -18.13 -9.51 -11.93
CA TYR A 577 -19.41 -9.10 -11.39
C TYR A 577 -20.54 -9.99 -11.92
N ALA A 578 -21.02 -10.85 -11.06
CA ALA A 578 -22.05 -11.80 -11.49
C ALA A 578 -23.46 -11.20 -11.52
N PHE A 579 -23.82 -10.30 -10.59
CA PHE A 579 -25.23 -10.20 -10.24
C PHE A 579 -25.66 -8.83 -9.72
N ALA A 580 -25.30 -7.73 -10.33
CA ALA A 580 -25.93 -6.42 -10.10
C ALA A 580 -26.58 -6.22 -8.69
N GLY A 581 -25.83 -6.46 -7.62
CA GLY A 581 -26.29 -6.28 -6.24
C GLY A 581 -27.14 -7.42 -5.65
N LYS A 582 -27.29 -8.55 -6.35
CA LYS A 582 -27.98 -9.74 -5.82
C LYS A 582 -26.98 -10.87 -5.58
N ASN A 583 -26.97 -11.39 -4.36
CA ASN A 583 -26.26 -12.63 -4.06
C ASN A 583 -26.98 -13.81 -4.73
N ARG A 584 -26.24 -14.74 -5.31
CA ARG A 584 -26.75 -16.01 -5.78
C ARG A 584 -25.91 -17.15 -5.28
N ASP A 585 -26.56 -18.22 -4.90
CA ASP A 585 -25.88 -19.43 -4.48
C ASP A 585 -25.47 -20.22 -5.72
N LEU A 586 -24.17 -20.50 -5.85
CA LEU A 586 -23.61 -21.34 -6.90
C LEU A 586 -23.60 -22.78 -6.44
N LYS A 587 -24.05 -23.70 -7.29
CA LYS A 587 -24.00 -25.16 -7.08
C LYS A 587 -23.25 -25.80 -8.24
N GLY A 588 -22.59 -26.92 -7.98
CA GLY A 588 -21.85 -27.66 -8.99
C GLY A 588 -20.47 -28.05 -8.48
N ARG A 589 -19.53 -28.27 -9.38
CA ARG A 589 -18.20 -28.76 -9.01
C ARG A 589 -17.10 -28.28 -9.97
N ILE A 590 -15.90 -28.34 -9.48
CA ILE A 590 -14.67 -28.33 -10.28
C ILE A 590 -13.95 -29.63 -9.94
N SER A 591 -13.91 -30.56 -10.88
CA SER A 591 -13.27 -31.87 -10.71
C SER A 591 -11.88 -31.83 -11.31
N LEU A 592 -10.91 -32.50 -10.68
CA LEU A 592 -9.57 -32.70 -11.20
C LEU A 592 -9.38 -34.19 -11.57
N SER A 593 -9.21 -34.47 -12.84
CA SER A 593 -8.90 -35.81 -13.35
C SER A 593 -7.42 -35.95 -13.72
N GLY A 594 -6.92 -37.19 -13.79
CA GLY A 594 -5.54 -37.49 -14.22
C GLY A 594 -4.46 -37.15 -13.17
N ALA A 595 -4.84 -36.81 -11.95
CA ALA A 595 -3.90 -36.47 -10.88
C ALA A 595 -4.38 -37.00 -9.51
N PRO A 596 -4.36 -38.32 -9.27
CA PRO A 596 -4.80 -38.91 -8.01
C PRO A 596 -3.97 -38.50 -6.80
N GLY A 597 -2.73 -38.05 -7.00
CA GLY A 597 -1.85 -37.54 -5.93
C GLY A 597 -2.08 -36.05 -5.59
N ALA A 598 -3.03 -35.39 -6.25
CA ALA A 598 -3.27 -33.97 -6.02
C ALA A 598 -3.88 -33.70 -4.63
N LYS A 599 -3.55 -32.55 -4.06
CA LYS A 599 -4.11 -32.03 -2.81
C LYS A 599 -4.89 -30.76 -3.09
N LEU A 600 -6.16 -30.76 -2.72
CA LEU A 600 -7.05 -29.62 -2.86
C LEU A 600 -7.19 -28.90 -1.51
N SER A 601 -7.30 -27.56 -1.56
CA SER A 601 -7.51 -26.73 -0.36
C SER A 601 -8.29 -25.47 -0.67
N LEU A 602 -9.00 -24.97 0.34
CA LEU A 602 -9.78 -23.74 0.29
C LEU A 602 -8.94 -22.62 0.89
N LEU A 603 -8.59 -21.60 0.12
CA LEU A 603 -7.84 -20.46 0.60
C LEU A 603 -8.75 -19.32 1.09
N LYS A 604 -9.80 -19.04 0.34
CA LYS A 604 -10.81 -18.05 0.68
C LYS A 604 -12.09 -18.34 -0.08
N THR A 605 -13.17 -18.49 0.66
CA THR A 605 -14.50 -18.75 0.07
C THR A 605 -15.57 -17.92 0.78
N ARG A 606 -16.71 -17.76 0.12
CA ARG A 606 -17.97 -17.31 0.73
C ARG A 606 -19.05 -18.30 0.42
N GLY A 607 -19.82 -18.68 1.45
CA GLY A 607 -20.80 -19.73 1.36
C GLY A 607 -20.18 -21.13 1.41
N ALA A 608 -20.94 -22.14 1.05
CA ALA A 608 -20.54 -23.53 1.17
C ALA A 608 -19.77 -24.02 -0.07
N ILE A 609 -18.50 -24.27 0.14
CA ILE A 609 -17.65 -25.03 -0.79
C ILE A 609 -16.93 -26.09 0.03
N ASP A 610 -16.99 -27.33 -0.40
CA ASP A 610 -16.30 -28.45 0.22
C ASP A 610 -15.21 -28.99 -0.70
N VAL A 611 -14.25 -29.67 -0.13
CA VAL A 611 -13.30 -30.51 -0.86
C VAL A 611 -13.72 -31.95 -0.66
N ASP A 612 -13.95 -32.67 -1.75
CA ASP A 612 -14.34 -34.09 -1.75
C ASP A 612 -13.43 -34.84 -2.74
N GLY A 613 -12.42 -35.53 -2.20
CA GLY A 613 -11.38 -36.16 -3.01
C GLY A 613 -10.65 -35.14 -3.91
N CYS A 614 -10.80 -35.29 -5.22
CA CYS A 614 -10.23 -34.38 -6.23
C CYS A 614 -11.25 -33.35 -6.76
N ASP A 615 -12.29 -33.07 -6.01
CA ASP A 615 -13.37 -32.15 -6.37
C ASP A 615 -13.47 -30.96 -5.41
N PHE A 616 -13.71 -29.77 -5.95
CA PHE A 616 -14.30 -28.65 -5.22
C PHE A 616 -15.81 -28.68 -5.46
N VAL A 617 -16.58 -28.92 -4.41
CA VAL A 617 -18.04 -29.05 -4.50
C VAL A 617 -18.71 -27.77 -3.98
N PHE A 618 -19.42 -27.09 -4.84
CA PHE A 618 -20.18 -25.88 -4.53
C PHE A 618 -21.58 -26.23 -4.08
N LYS A 619 -21.91 -25.93 -2.83
CA LYS A 619 -23.21 -26.25 -2.17
C LYS A 619 -24.01 -25.01 -1.78
N GLY A 620 -23.89 -23.93 -2.53
CA GLY A 620 -24.48 -22.64 -2.20
C GLY A 620 -23.42 -21.57 -1.96
N ALA A 621 -22.29 -21.66 -2.67
CA ALA A 621 -21.26 -20.63 -2.63
C ALA A 621 -21.80 -19.30 -3.17
N MET A 622 -21.67 -18.23 -2.39
CA MET A 622 -22.22 -16.92 -2.75
C MET A 622 -21.45 -16.30 -3.91
N ALA A 623 -22.09 -16.16 -5.05
CA ALA A 623 -21.58 -15.37 -6.16
C ALA A 623 -21.92 -13.89 -5.93
N ASN A 624 -21.03 -13.19 -5.33
CA ASN A 624 -21.05 -11.74 -5.23
C ASN A 624 -19.74 -11.15 -5.74
N ASN A 625 -19.53 -9.87 -5.50
CA ASN A 625 -18.30 -9.17 -5.88
C ASN A 625 -17.03 -9.61 -5.12
N TRP A 626 -17.07 -10.65 -4.32
CA TRP A 626 -15.89 -11.20 -3.65
C TRP A 626 -15.40 -12.45 -4.38
N PRO A 627 -14.11 -12.52 -4.71
CA PRO A 627 -13.55 -13.71 -5.33
C PRO A 627 -13.56 -14.89 -4.35
N HIS A 628 -13.75 -16.10 -4.90
CA HIS A 628 -13.40 -17.33 -4.23
C HIS A 628 -11.98 -17.73 -4.68
N TYR A 629 -11.15 -18.18 -3.74
CA TYR A 629 -9.82 -18.67 -4.03
C TYR A 629 -9.69 -20.12 -3.55
N LEU A 630 -9.39 -20.99 -4.50
CA LEU A 630 -9.18 -22.41 -4.28
C LEU A 630 -7.75 -22.76 -4.72
N MET A 631 -7.16 -23.78 -4.15
CA MET A 631 -5.80 -24.21 -4.49
C MET A 631 -5.77 -25.72 -4.74
N ALA A 632 -5.15 -26.12 -5.86
CA ALA A 632 -4.76 -27.47 -6.13
C ALA A 632 -3.23 -27.56 -6.18
N GLU A 633 -2.65 -28.48 -5.42
CA GLU A 633 -1.24 -28.87 -5.50
C GLU A 633 -1.16 -30.22 -6.19
N ILE A 634 -0.58 -30.28 -7.38
CA ILE A 634 -0.59 -31.42 -8.28
C ILE A 634 0.85 -31.92 -8.45
N PRO A 635 1.15 -33.21 -8.21
CA PRO A 635 2.47 -33.75 -8.48
C PRO A 635 2.93 -33.43 -9.92
N LEU A 636 4.17 -32.97 -10.09
CA LEU A 636 4.67 -32.57 -11.39
C LEU A 636 4.63 -33.72 -12.42
N ALA A 637 4.85 -34.96 -11.93
CA ALA A 637 4.78 -36.17 -12.78
C ALA A 637 3.36 -36.39 -13.32
N GLU A 638 2.31 -35.93 -12.64
CA GLU A 638 0.90 -36.09 -13.02
C GLU A 638 0.39 -34.86 -13.80
N ALA A 639 1.07 -33.71 -13.65
CA ALA A 639 0.57 -32.42 -14.13
C ALA A 639 0.32 -32.35 -15.64
N GLN A 640 1.10 -33.07 -16.44
CA GLN A 640 0.94 -33.04 -17.90
C GLN A 640 -0.37 -33.70 -18.37
N GLY A 641 -0.84 -34.73 -17.62
CA GLY A 641 -2.09 -35.45 -17.94
C GLY A 641 -3.31 -34.95 -17.16
N ALA A 642 -3.11 -34.05 -16.22
CA ALA A 642 -4.17 -33.55 -15.34
C ALA A 642 -5.08 -32.53 -16.05
N VAL A 643 -6.38 -32.63 -15.81
CA VAL A 643 -7.40 -31.74 -16.39
C VAL A 643 -8.40 -31.34 -15.33
N PHE A 644 -8.65 -30.04 -15.20
CA PHE A 644 -9.78 -29.49 -14.43
C PHE A 644 -11.03 -29.46 -15.32
N HIS A 645 -12.13 -29.98 -14.81
CA HIS A 645 -13.44 -29.95 -15.42
C HIS A 645 -14.38 -29.10 -14.57
N ALA A 646 -14.74 -27.92 -15.05
CA ALA A 646 -15.63 -27.03 -14.34
C ALA A 646 -17.09 -27.19 -14.85
N ALA A 647 -18.02 -27.39 -13.92
CA ALA A 647 -19.47 -27.42 -14.18
C ALA A 647 -20.19 -26.78 -12.99
N ILE A 648 -20.49 -25.48 -13.06
CA ILE A 648 -21.10 -24.70 -11.97
C ILE A 648 -22.36 -24.00 -12.48
N ASP A 649 -23.55 -24.55 -12.16
CA ASP A 649 -24.90 -23.99 -12.45
C ASP A 649 -25.09 -23.39 -13.85
N GLY A 650 -24.41 -23.93 -14.85
CA GLY A 650 -24.36 -23.37 -16.21
C GLY A 650 -23.75 -21.96 -16.29
N PHE A 651 -23.09 -21.51 -15.23
CA PHE A 651 -22.30 -20.26 -15.22
C PHE A 651 -20.91 -20.45 -15.77
N PHE A 652 -20.25 -21.54 -15.34
CA PHE A 652 -18.94 -21.92 -15.81
C PHE A 652 -19.03 -23.36 -16.30
N GLU A 653 -18.63 -23.54 -17.53
CA GLU A 653 -18.56 -24.89 -18.13
C GLU A 653 -17.34 -24.93 -19.05
N GLY A 654 -16.43 -25.86 -18.78
CA GLY A 654 -15.25 -26.05 -19.61
C GLY A 654 -14.12 -26.76 -18.91
N ASP A 655 -13.09 -27.05 -19.68
CA ASP A 655 -11.92 -27.80 -19.25
C ASP A 655 -10.66 -26.95 -19.28
N VAL A 656 -9.75 -27.19 -18.32
CA VAL A 656 -8.43 -26.59 -18.30
C VAL A 656 -7.38 -27.66 -18.07
N ALA A 657 -6.60 -27.94 -19.10
CA ALA A 657 -5.45 -28.84 -19.01
C ALA A 657 -4.32 -28.18 -18.21
N VAL A 658 -3.82 -28.87 -17.18
CA VAL A 658 -2.71 -28.39 -16.36
C VAL A 658 -1.42 -28.30 -17.20
N GLY A 659 -1.22 -29.20 -18.16
CA GLY A 659 -0.13 -29.12 -19.14
C GLY A 659 -0.10 -27.80 -19.95
N ASP A 660 -1.26 -27.19 -20.16
CA ASP A 660 -1.35 -25.86 -20.78
C ASP A 660 -0.99 -24.74 -19.80
N LEU A 661 -1.32 -24.86 -18.50
CA LEU A 661 -0.90 -23.92 -17.47
C LEU A 661 0.62 -23.94 -17.25
N LEU A 662 1.29 -25.07 -17.53
CA LEU A 662 2.75 -25.13 -17.50
C LEU A 662 3.39 -24.25 -18.58
N LYS A 663 2.69 -24.08 -19.72
CA LYS A 663 3.14 -23.26 -20.87
C LYS A 663 2.63 -21.82 -20.78
N LYS A 664 1.40 -21.65 -20.25
CA LYS A 664 0.64 -20.40 -20.25
C LYS A 664 0.33 -20.04 -18.79
N GLU A 665 1.00 -19.30 -18.14
CA GLU A 665 0.84 -18.94 -16.71
C GLU A 665 -0.63 -18.92 -16.20
N VAL A 666 -1.57 -18.51 -17.04
CA VAL A 666 -2.97 -18.31 -16.70
C VAL A 666 -3.91 -18.74 -17.82
N ILE A 667 -5.04 -19.36 -17.44
CA ILE A 667 -6.13 -19.72 -18.35
C ILE A 667 -7.46 -19.34 -17.67
N GLY A 668 -8.41 -18.78 -18.42
CA GLY A 668 -9.73 -18.43 -17.92
C GLY A 668 -10.85 -19.11 -18.66
N ILE A 669 -11.87 -19.57 -17.92
CA ILE A 669 -13.16 -19.98 -18.46
C ILE A 669 -14.10 -18.78 -18.35
N PRO A 670 -14.64 -18.23 -19.45
CA PRO A 670 -15.62 -17.17 -19.39
C PRO A 670 -16.93 -17.72 -18.84
N GLY A 671 -17.50 -16.98 -17.90
CA GLY A 671 -18.79 -17.29 -17.32
C GLY A 671 -19.90 -16.37 -17.82
N LYS A 672 -21.13 -16.62 -17.39
CA LYS A 672 -22.24 -15.72 -17.66
C LYS A 672 -22.08 -14.39 -16.95
N LYS A 673 -22.62 -13.32 -17.52
CA LYS A 673 -22.72 -11.99 -16.91
C LYS A 673 -21.38 -11.37 -16.53
N GLY A 674 -20.37 -11.49 -17.42
CA GLY A 674 -19.04 -10.88 -17.20
C GLY A 674 -18.24 -11.50 -16.06
N THR A 675 -18.56 -12.74 -15.68
CA THR A 675 -17.79 -13.51 -14.71
C THR A 675 -16.73 -14.34 -15.40
N ASN A 676 -15.66 -14.67 -14.66
CA ASN A 676 -14.59 -15.54 -15.13
C ASN A 676 -14.18 -16.51 -14.03
N LEU A 677 -13.84 -17.72 -14.42
CA LEU A 677 -13.14 -18.67 -13.57
C LEU A 677 -11.71 -18.77 -14.05
N VAL A 678 -10.77 -18.29 -13.25
CA VAL A 678 -9.38 -18.10 -13.64
C VAL A 678 -8.48 -19.10 -12.93
N PHE A 679 -7.75 -19.86 -13.69
CA PHE A 679 -6.75 -20.83 -13.25
C PHE A 679 -5.37 -20.20 -13.45
N THR A 680 -4.62 -20.08 -12.38
CA THR A 680 -3.27 -19.46 -12.42
C THR A 680 -2.28 -20.44 -11.81
N ARG A 681 -1.17 -20.65 -12.51
CA ARG A 681 -0.01 -21.32 -11.94
C ARG A 681 0.56 -20.44 -10.82
N TYR A 682 0.53 -20.96 -9.61
CA TYR A 682 0.83 -20.20 -8.41
C TYR A 682 2.20 -20.57 -7.86
N LEU A 683 3.09 -19.61 -7.68
CA LEU A 683 4.47 -19.84 -7.24
C LEU A 683 4.63 -19.68 -5.73
N SER A 684 3.88 -18.76 -5.12
CA SER A 684 4.03 -18.43 -3.71
C SER A 684 3.56 -19.57 -2.78
N GLN A 685 4.15 -19.61 -1.60
CA GLN A 685 3.74 -20.51 -0.53
C GLN A 685 2.34 -20.20 -0.03
N THR A 686 1.45 -21.18 0.06
CA THR A 686 0.05 -21.01 0.44
C THR A 686 -0.20 -21.16 1.94
N SER A 687 0.68 -21.83 2.65
CA SER A 687 0.59 -22.04 4.10
C SER A 687 1.89 -21.66 4.79
N ILE A 688 1.77 -21.12 5.98
CA ILE A 688 2.90 -20.83 6.85
C ILE A 688 3.01 -21.99 7.85
N PRO A 689 4.10 -22.74 7.83
CA PRO A 689 4.28 -23.86 8.75
C PRO A 689 4.36 -23.35 10.20
N PRO A 690 4.07 -24.20 11.18
CA PRO A 690 4.29 -23.90 12.57
C PRO A 690 5.74 -23.46 12.84
N PRO A 691 5.97 -22.62 13.86
CA PRO A 691 7.32 -22.22 14.26
C PRO A 691 8.18 -23.44 14.56
N GLN A 692 9.40 -23.46 14.03
CA GLN A 692 10.29 -24.60 14.16
C GLN A 692 11.14 -24.56 15.44
N PHE A 693 11.48 -23.37 15.93
CA PHE A 693 12.32 -23.13 17.11
C PHE A 693 13.64 -23.87 17.07
N VAL A 694 14.31 -23.87 15.92
CA VAL A 694 15.59 -24.52 15.68
C VAL A 694 16.74 -23.51 15.62
N ASN A 695 17.95 -23.94 16.01
CA ASN A 695 19.17 -23.12 15.87
C ASN A 695 19.91 -23.38 14.56
N GLU A 696 19.62 -24.47 13.88
CA GLU A 696 20.25 -24.85 12.62
C GLU A 696 19.20 -25.52 11.72
N ALA A 697 19.23 -25.20 10.43
CA ALA A 697 18.48 -25.92 9.41
C ALA A 697 19.30 -26.04 8.13
N LYS A 698 19.18 -27.23 7.50
CA LYS A 698 19.67 -27.50 6.14
C LYS A 698 18.52 -28.09 5.36
N PHE A 699 18.30 -27.60 4.16
CA PHE A 699 17.18 -28.03 3.34
C PHE A 699 17.48 -27.93 1.85
N SER A 700 16.71 -28.65 1.04
CA SER A 700 16.70 -28.52 -0.41
C SER A 700 15.27 -28.58 -0.95
N PHE A 701 15.06 -27.90 -2.07
CA PHE A 701 13.81 -27.93 -2.83
C PHE A 701 14.07 -27.64 -4.30
N ARG A 702 13.10 -27.93 -5.16
CA ARG A 702 13.19 -27.66 -6.59
C ARG A 702 12.37 -26.42 -6.95
N LEU A 703 12.93 -25.57 -7.79
CA LEU A 703 12.30 -24.33 -8.25
C LEU A 703 12.45 -24.17 -9.75
N LYS A 704 11.35 -23.90 -10.44
CA LYS A 704 11.37 -23.33 -11.78
C LYS A 704 11.18 -21.82 -11.67
N PRO A 705 12.21 -21.00 -12.01
CA PRO A 705 12.08 -19.55 -11.96
C PRO A 705 10.95 -19.05 -12.85
N GLY A 706 10.22 -18.06 -12.36
CA GLY A 706 9.14 -17.44 -13.15
C GLY A 706 9.61 -16.30 -14.04
N LEU A 707 10.83 -15.78 -13.81
CA LEU A 707 11.45 -14.69 -14.57
C LEU A 707 12.79 -15.18 -15.16
N PRO A 708 13.27 -14.53 -16.23
CA PRO A 708 14.61 -14.79 -16.77
C PRO A 708 15.71 -14.57 -15.72
N THR A 709 15.54 -13.57 -14.86
CA THR A 709 16.47 -13.28 -13.76
C THR A 709 15.73 -13.38 -12.43
N SER A 710 16.25 -14.13 -11.49
CA SER A 710 15.73 -14.31 -10.15
C SER A 710 16.70 -13.80 -9.09
N ILE A 711 16.16 -13.30 -7.99
CA ILE A 711 16.92 -12.76 -6.84
C ILE A 711 16.50 -13.53 -5.60
N LEU A 712 17.19 -14.65 -5.37
CA LEU A 712 16.90 -15.51 -4.21
C LEU A 712 17.62 -15.03 -2.96
N ARG A 713 16.94 -15.07 -1.83
CA ARG A 713 17.52 -14.85 -0.52
C ARG A 713 16.86 -15.71 0.54
N LEU A 714 17.64 -16.03 1.56
CA LEU A 714 17.16 -16.64 2.78
C LEU A 714 16.70 -15.55 3.75
N GLU A 715 15.53 -15.71 4.32
CA GLU A 715 14.98 -14.86 5.37
C GLU A 715 14.64 -15.70 6.60
N THR A 716 14.99 -15.20 7.77
CA THR A 716 14.66 -15.85 9.04
C THR A 716 14.05 -14.86 10.01
N ILE A 717 13.17 -15.36 10.87
CA ILE A 717 12.61 -14.62 12.01
C ILE A 717 12.96 -15.43 13.26
N ASP A 718 13.59 -14.81 14.25
CA ASP A 718 13.96 -15.47 15.50
C ASP A 718 12.80 -15.46 16.54
N GLU A 719 13.04 -16.06 17.70
CA GLU A 719 12.07 -16.18 18.78
C GLU A 719 11.61 -14.80 19.35
N ASP A 720 12.42 -13.75 19.20
CA ASP A 720 12.10 -12.37 19.59
C ASP A 720 11.54 -11.53 18.45
N TYR A 721 11.19 -12.15 17.31
CA TYR A 721 10.67 -11.49 16.10
C TYR A 721 11.67 -10.58 15.37
N HIS A 722 12.97 -10.79 15.57
CA HIS A 722 14.00 -10.11 14.79
C HIS A 722 14.17 -10.77 13.42
N VAL A 723 14.30 -9.96 12.39
CA VAL A 723 14.38 -10.45 11.00
C VAL A 723 15.83 -10.36 10.51
N TRP A 724 16.34 -11.47 9.99
CA TRP A 724 17.62 -11.53 9.30
C TRP A 724 17.43 -12.02 7.86
N ARG A 725 18.26 -11.51 6.96
CA ARG A 725 18.27 -11.90 5.54
C ARG A 725 19.70 -12.17 5.09
N SER A 726 19.88 -13.20 4.29
CA SER A 726 21.16 -13.44 3.63
C SER A 726 21.39 -12.38 2.53
N ARG A 727 22.64 -12.28 2.08
CA ARG A 727 22.90 -11.65 0.79
C ARG A 727 22.08 -12.35 -0.29
N PRO A 728 21.54 -11.61 -1.27
CA PRO A 728 20.81 -12.21 -2.36
C PRO A 728 21.74 -12.97 -3.29
N PHE A 729 21.26 -14.08 -3.82
CA PHE A 729 21.88 -14.81 -4.90
C PHE A 729 21.13 -14.46 -6.19
N VAL A 730 21.81 -13.82 -7.13
CA VAL A 730 21.24 -13.44 -8.43
C VAL A 730 21.62 -14.47 -9.45
N PHE A 731 20.65 -15.00 -10.18
CA PHE A 731 20.90 -15.94 -11.28
C PHE A 731 19.93 -15.65 -12.45
N GLY A 732 20.34 -16.05 -13.64
CA GLY A 732 19.69 -15.77 -14.90
C GLY A 732 20.61 -15.00 -15.84
N GLU A 733 20.23 -14.94 -17.09
CA GLU A 733 21.01 -14.24 -18.12
C GLU A 733 20.54 -12.79 -18.20
N PRO A 734 21.40 -11.79 -17.88
CA PRO A 734 21.12 -10.41 -18.25
C PRO A 734 20.91 -10.33 -19.77
N SER A 735 19.99 -9.48 -20.22
CA SER A 735 19.75 -9.37 -21.69
C SER A 735 20.99 -8.91 -22.48
N GLY A 736 21.98 -8.36 -21.80
CA GLY A 736 23.17 -7.75 -22.41
C GLY A 736 22.84 -6.51 -23.26
N ARG A 737 21.56 -6.14 -23.35
CA ARG A 737 21.12 -4.94 -24.07
C ARG A 737 20.87 -3.80 -23.11
N VAL A 738 21.48 -2.67 -23.38
CA VAL A 738 21.23 -1.44 -22.65
C VAL A 738 20.11 -0.68 -23.36
N ALA A 739 19.04 -0.40 -22.62
CA ALA A 739 17.99 0.52 -23.03
C ALA A 739 18.24 1.88 -22.36
N ARG A 740 17.90 2.95 -23.05
CA ARG A 740 17.89 4.30 -22.48
C ARG A 740 16.46 4.71 -22.24
N ILE A 741 16.15 5.23 -21.08
CA ILE A 741 14.84 5.75 -20.70
C ILE A 741 14.96 7.20 -20.26
N SER A 742 13.97 8.00 -20.62
CA SER A 742 13.83 9.41 -20.19
C SER A 742 13.13 9.47 -18.85
N VAL A 743 13.68 10.19 -17.88
CA VAL A 743 13.07 10.39 -16.56
C VAL A 743 12.94 11.88 -16.24
N TYR A 744 11.82 12.25 -15.65
CA TYR A 744 11.60 13.62 -15.18
C TYR A 744 12.03 13.77 -13.72
N GLU A 745 13.09 14.51 -13.50
CA GLU A 745 13.60 14.84 -12.17
C GLU A 745 12.86 16.06 -11.63
N ARG A 746 11.86 15.81 -10.78
CA ARG A 746 10.95 16.84 -10.26
C ARG A 746 11.64 17.97 -9.51
N ASP A 747 12.65 17.62 -8.73
CA ASP A 747 13.34 18.60 -7.87
C ASP A 747 14.16 19.59 -8.71
N GLU A 748 14.63 19.14 -9.86
CA GLU A 748 15.45 19.94 -10.79
C GLU A 748 14.68 20.47 -12.01
N ASP A 749 13.40 20.02 -12.15
CA ASP A 749 12.52 20.38 -13.27
C ASP A 749 13.18 20.14 -14.64
N ARG A 750 13.83 19.02 -14.78
CA ARG A 750 14.51 18.62 -16.02
C ARG A 750 14.21 17.18 -16.38
N VAL A 751 14.40 16.83 -17.64
CA VAL A 751 14.40 15.45 -18.12
C VAL A 751 15.84 15.02 -18.32
N SER A 752 16.22 13.89 -17.74
CA SER A 752 17.49 13.21 -17.94
C SER A 752 17.27 11.85 -18.62
N GLU A 753 18.35 11.27 -19.16
CA GLU A 753 18.33 9.90 -19.67
C GLU A 753 19.17 9.01 -18.79
N ILE A 754 18.62 7.84 -18.46
CA ILE A 754 19.34 6.79 -17.74
C ILE A 754 19.46 5.53 -18.58
N ALA A 755 20.59 4.85 -18.44
CA ALA A 755 20.81 3.55 -19.07
C ALA A 755 20.37 2.43 -18.12
N VAL A 756 19.59 1.48 -18.59
CA VAL A 756 19.07 0.34 -17.82
C VAL A 756 19.27 -0.94 -18.59
N ASP A 757 19.50 -2.07 -17.92
CA ASP A 757 19.43 -3.36 -18.57
C ASP A 757 18.03 -3.61 -19.12
N ALA A 758 17.92 -3.87 -20.42
CA ALA A 758 16.62 -4.02 -21.10
C ALA A 758 15.80 -5.21 -20.56
N SER A 759 16.42 -6.22 -19.94
CA SER A 759 15.71 -7.32 -19.27
C SER A 759 14.92 -6.87 -18.05
N ARG A 760 15.26 -5.71 -17.49
CA ARG A 760 14.58 -5.09 -16.35
C ARG A 760 13.39 -4.23 -16.76
N LEU A 761 13.32 -3.85 -18.03
CA LEU A 761 12.21 -3.09 -18.58
C LEU A 761 11.14 -4.08 -19.04
N THR A 762 10.13 -4.26 -18.23
CA THR A 762 8.98 -5.05 -18.62
C THR A 762 8.19 -4.30 -19.69
N ALA A 763 8.39 -4.64 -20.96
CA ALA A 763 7.48 -4.20 -22.00
C ALA A 763 6.14 -4.91 -21.81
N VAL A 764 5.05 -4.17 -21.84
CA VAL A 764 3.71 -4.75 -21.81
C VAL A 764 3.25 -5.00 -23.23
N ASP A 765 2.95 -6.24 -23.55
CA ASP A 765 2.60 -6.66 -24.90
C ASP A 765 1.42 -7.65 -24.86
N TYR A 766 0.28 -7.19 -25.30
CA TYR A 766 -0.95 -7.98 -25.36
C TYR A 766 -1.25 -8.32 -26.83
N ALA A 767 -0.90 -9.52 -27.24
CA ALA A 767 -1.39 -10.10 -28.48
C ALA A 767 -2.75 -10.78 -28.23
N PHE A 768 -3.74 -10.43 -29.02
CA PHE A 768 -5.10 -10.93 -28.83
C PHE A 768 -5.31 -12.29 -29.49
N GLU A 769 -4.90 -13.35 -28.80
CA GLU A 769 -4.97 -14.74 -29.29
C GLU A 769 -6.05 -15.55 -28.52
N PRO A 770 -6.97 -16.25 -29.23
CA PRO A 770 -8.11 -16.94 -28.62
C PRO A 770 -7.75 -18.16 -27.77
N SER A 771 -6.52 -18.69 -27.92
CA SER A 771 -6.07 -19.86 -27.18
C SER A 771 -5.96 -19.65 -25.65
N ARG A 772 -6.27 -18.45 -25.16
CA ARG A 772 -6.16 -18.05 -23.74
C ARG A 772 -7.51 -17.84 -23.03
N GLY A 773 -8.60 -18.23 -23.66
CA GLY A 773 -9.94 -18.07 -23.06
C GLY A 773 -10.34 -16.61 -22.84
N SER A 774 -10.91 -16.30 -21.69
CA SER A 774 -11.28 -14.94 -21.28
C SER A 774 -10.07 -14.11 -20.80
N VAL A 775 -8.91 -14.71 -20.67
CA VAL A 775 -7.70 -14.06 -20.21
C VAL A 775 -6.88 -13.63 -21.40
N VAL A 776 -6.49 -12.37 -21.41
CA VAL A 776 -5.54 -11.80 -22.37
C VAL A 776 -4.16 -11.80 -21.71
N ALA A 777 -3.28 -12.67 -22.15
CA ALA A 777 -1.96 -12.76 -21.56
C ALA A 777 -1.04 -11.66 -22.06
N CYS A 778 -0.16 -11.22 -21.19
CA CYS A 778 0.97 -10.35 -21.51
C CYS A 778 2.19 -11.22 -21.81
N SER A 779 2.89 -10.98 -22.92
CA SER A 779 4.12 -11.70 -23.26
C SER A 779 5.32 -11.27 -22.41
N ALA A 780 5.20 -10.17 -21.67
CA ALA A 780 6.32 -9.50 -21.02
C ALA A 780 6.47 -9.79 -19.53
N GLY A 781 5.68 -10.66 -18.94
CA GLY A 781 5.95 -10.94 -17.52
C GLY A 781 4.82 -11.43 -16.66
N ARG A 782 5.15 -11.65 -15.42
CA ARG A 782 4.26 -12.12 -14.35
C ARG A 782 3.10 -11.18 -14.16
N ASN A 783 1.92 -11.75 -13.96
CA ASN A 783 0.80 -11.07 -13.32
C ASN A 783 0.26 -9.83 -14.07
N LEU A 784 0.61 -9.69 -15.36
CA LEU A 784 0.16 -8.57 -16.19
C LEU A 784 -0.97 -8.95 -17.16
N TRP A 785 -1.63 -10.07 -16.96
CA TRP A 785 -2.73 -10.52 -17.79
C TRP A 785 -3.98 -9.66 -17.63
N GLY A 786 -4.70 -9.48 -18.74
CA GLY A 786 -5.98 -8.79 -18.77
C GLY A 786 -7.18 -9.73 -18.80
N ILE A 787 -8.39 -9.18 -18.71
CA ILE A 787 -9.63 -9.92 -18.77
C ILE A 787 -10.62 -9.27 -19.72
N LEU A 788 -11.19 -10.09 -20.60
CA LEU A 788 -12.28 -9.69 -21.47
C LEU A 788 -13.52 -9.33 -20.63
N GLY A 789 -14.10 -8.18 -20.89
CA GLY A 789 -15.28 -7.68 -20.22
C GLY A 789 -16.26 -6.99 -21.17
N GLY A 790 -17.48 -6.80 -20.69
CA GLY A 790 -18.53 -6.06 -21.36
C GLY A 790 -19.09 -4.94 -20.48
N CYS A 791 -20.19 -4.34 -20.88
CA CYS A 791 -20.84 -3.20 -20.24
C CYS A 791 -21.38 -3.46 -18.82
N VAL A 792 -20.82 -4.40 -18.11
CA VAL A 792 -21.11 -4.68 -16.70
C VAL A 792 -20.03 -4.04 -15.86
N PRO A 793 -20.39 -3.39 -14.73
CA PRO A 793 -19.39 -2.93 -13.81
C PRO A 793 -18.46 -4.08 -13.43
N LEU A 794 -17.18 -3.98 -13.77
CA LEU A 794 -16.15 -4.82 -13.24
C LEU A 794 -15.99 -4.48 -11.77
N VAL A 795 -16.58 -5.27 -10.93
CA VAL A 795 -16.22 -5.26 -9.52
C VAL A 795 -14.98 -6.14 -9.39
N THR A 796 -14.04 -5.61 -9.20
CA THR A 796 -12.68 -5.71 -9.01
C THR A 796 -12.31 -6.50 -7.78
N GLY A 797 -11.89 -7.57 -7.94
CA GLY A 797 -11.07 -8.45 -7.19
C GLY A 797 -10.19 -9.16 -8.19
N PHE A 798 -9.81 -8.48 -9.23
CA PHE A 798 -8.80 -8.99 -10.08
C PHE A 798 -7.52 -9.01 -9.29
N GLY A 799 -7.30 -10.15 -8.69
CA GLY A 799 -5.96 -10.52 -8.48
C GLY A 799 -5.28 -10.29 -9.82
N GLN A 800 -4.36 -9.38 -9.88
CA GLN A 800 -3.47 -9.28 -10.98
C GLN A 800 -2.48 -10.39 -10.79
N GLY A 801 -2.89 -11.58 -11.17
CA GLY A 801 -2.14 -12.77 -10.89
C GLY A 801 -1.77 -12.88 -9.41
N GLU A 802 -0.55 -13.19 -9.13
CA GLU A 802 -0.04 -13.38 -7.76
C GLU A 802 0.12 -12.07 -6.97
N SER A 803 0.18 -10.92 -7.61
CA SER A 803 0.24 -9.63 -6.94
C SER A 803 -1.08 -9.25 -6.26
N GLY A 804 -2.14 -10.00 -6.54
CA GLY A 804 -3.35 -10.01 -5.69
C GLY A 804 -4.12 -8.72 -5.64
N TYR A 805 -3.98 -7.83 -6.62
CA TYR A 805 -4.78 -6.62 -6.64
C TYR A 805 -6.22 -6.94 -6.86
N GLY A 806 -6.87 -7.08 -5.74
CA GLY A 806 -8.25 -6.72 -5.69
C GLY A 806 -8.41 -5.25 -5.99
N ASN A 807 -8.63 -4.89 -7.20
CA ASN A 807 -9.12 -3.61 -7.50
C ASN A 807 -10.59 -3.53 -7.03
N SER A 808 -10.91 -2.76 -6.04
CA SER A 808 -12.27 -2.55 -5.58
C SER A 808 -12.96 -1.34 -6.27
N ALA A 809 -12.27 -0.68 -7.19
CA ALA A 809 -12.91 0.34 -8.01
C ALA A 809 -13.86 -0.37 -8.98
N ALA A 810 -15.14 -0.27 -8.78
CA ALA A 810 -16.10 -0.55 -9.83
C ALA A 810 -15.74 0.34 -11.02
N LEU A 811 -15.31 -0.25 -12.12
CA LEU A 811 -15.44 0.41 -13.40
C LEU A 811 -16.97 0.57 -13.61
N ALA A 812 -17.51 1.70 -13.18
CA ALA A 812 -18.87 2.08 -13.51
C ALA A 812 -18.89 2.38 -15.01
N LEU A 813 -18.94 1.28 -15.77
CA LEU A 813 -19.04 1.35 -17.21
C LEU A 813 -20.52 1.54 -17.54
N GLY A 814 -20.91 2.77 -17.74
CA GLY A 814 -22.12 3.24 -18.39
C GLY A 814 -23.48 2.62 -18.04
N PRO A 815 -24.56 3.10 -18.63
CA PRO A 815 -25.86 2.51 -18.44
C PRO A 815 -25.90 1.08 -18.98
N LYS A 816 -26.65 0.19 -18.32
CA LYS A 816 -26.90 -1.16 -18.78
C LYS A 816 -27.47 -1.12 -20.20
N VAL A 817 -26.67 -1.57 -21.15
CA VAL A 817 -27.12 -1.71 -22.54
C VAL A 817 -27.80 -3.07 -22.66
N ALA A 818 -28.96 -3.12 -23.32
CA ALA A 818 -29.65 -4.39 -23.60
C ALA A 818 -28.71 -5.34 -24.37
N GLY A 819 -28.60 -6.59 -23.92
CA GLY A 819 -27.71 -7.58 -24.55
C GLY A 819 -26.27 -7.58 -24.03
N TRP A 820 -26.00 -6.93 -22.93
CA TRP A 820 -24.65 -6.84 -22.32
C TRP A 820 -24.05 -8.19 -21.93
N GLU A 821 -24.85 -9.23 -21.73
CA GLU A 821 -24.37 -10.60 -21.47
C GLU A 821 -23.54 -11.18 -22.62
N LYS A 822 -23.68 -10.59 -23.83
CA LYS A 822 -22.94 -10.96 -25.04
C LYS A 822 -21.91 -9.91 -25.46
N SER A 823 -21.60 -8.97 -24.60
CA SER A 823 -20.85 -7.77 -24.97
C SER A 823 -19.35 -7.85 -24.76
N ALA A 824 -18.80 -8.97 -24.31
CA ALA A 824 -17.35 -9.16 -24.31
C ALA A 824 -16.80 -9.08 -25.74
N PRO A 825 -15.55 -8.61 -25.95
CA PRO A 825 -14.96 -8.64 -27.29
C PRO A 825 -14.86 -10.05 -27.82
N ASP A 826 -15.18 -10.23 -29.10
CA ASP A 826 -15.10 -11.54 -29.77
C ASP A 826 -13.75 -11.71 -30.47
N TYR A 827 -13.16 -12.89 -30.38
CA TYR A 827 -12.00 -13.22 -31.20
C TYR A 827 -12.42 -13.47 -32.63
N VAL A 828 -11.80 -12.79 -33.55
CA VAL A 828 -12.02 -12.97 -34.98
C VAL A 828 -10.72 -13.32 -35.70
N LYS A 829 -10.77 -14.27 -36.61
CA LYS A 829 -9.62 -14.63 -37.45
C LYS A 829 -9.62 -13.77 -38.67
N GLU A 830 -8.49 -13.10 -38.92
CA GLU A 830 -8.30 -12.27 -40.11
C GLU A 830 -7.89 -13.10 -41.31
N PRO A 831 -8.05 -12.58 -42.55
CA PRO A 831 -7.66 -13.30 -43.80
C PRO A 831 -6.19 -13.70 -43.84
N ASP A 832 -5.29 -12.96 -43.21
CA ASP A 832 -3.86 -13.24 -43.07
C ASP A 832 -3.54 -14.34 -42.05
N GLY A 833 -4.58 -14.96 -41.48
CA GLY A 833 -4.44 -16.00 -40.46
C GLY A 833 -4.18 -15.49 -39.04
N SER A 834 -3.93 -14.20 -38.84
CA SER A 834 -3.76 -13.58 -37.52
C SER A 834 -5.11 -13.46 -36.78
N TRP A 835 -5.05 -13.24 -35.49
CA TRP A 835 -6.22 -13.02 -34.67
C TRP A 835 -6.38 -11.57 -34.23
N ALA A 836 -7.61 -11.15 -34.02
CA ALA A 836 -7.96 -9.85 -33.48
C ALA A 836 -9.13 -9.97 -32.50
N LEU A 837 -9.28 -8.99 -31.62
CA LEU A 837 -10.50 -8.77 -30.85
C LEU A 837 -11.41 -7.80 -31.59
N LYS A 838 -12.68 -8.17 -31.76
CA LYS A 838 -13.74 -7.31 -32.29
C LYS A 838 -14.54 -6.70 -31.15
N PHE A 839 -14.54 -5.38 -31.10
CA PHE A 839 -15.26 -4.56 -30.12
C PHE A 839 -16.58 -4.07 -30.72
N SER A 840 -17.66 -4.25 -30.00
CA SER A 840 -19.04 -3.97 -30.43
C SER A 840 -19.61 -2.63 -29.95
N GLY A 841 -18.79 -1.78 -29.34
CA GLY A 841 -19.25 -0.49 -28.77
C GLY A 841 -19.80 -0.60 -27.33
N CYS A 842 -19.65 -1.76 -26.71
CA CYS A 842 -19.94 -1.95 -25.26
C CYS A 842 -19.02 -3.00 -24.62
N SER A 843 -17.91 -3.29 -25.25
CA SER A 843 -16.93 -4.29 -24.84
C SER A 843 -15.56 -3.66 -24.56
N TYR A 844 -14.78 -4.29 -23.69
CA TYR A 844 -13.45 -3.82 -23.29
C TYR A 844 -12.57 -4.97 -22.80
N VAL A 845 -11.26 -4.70 -22.68
CA VAL A 845 -10.33 -5.54 -21.91
C VAL A 845 -9.89 -4.77 -20.68
N SER A 846 -10.08 -5.32 -19.50
CA SER A 846 -9.52 -4.76 -18.27
C SER A 846 -8.08 -5.20 -18.12
N LEU A 847 -7.18 -4.26 -17.94
CA LEU A 847 -5.75 -4.48 -17.76
C LEU A 847 -5.29 -4.05 -16.36
N PRO A 848 -4.14 -4.57 -15.89
CA PRO A 848 -3.51 -4.13 -14.66
C PRO A 848 -3.19 -2.63 -14.64
N GLN A 849 -3.27 -2.01 -13.48
CA GLN A 849 -2.91 -0.59 -13.31
C GLN A 849 -1.40 -0.36 -13.47
N GLN A 850 -0.59 -1.33 -13.09
CA GLN A 850 0.87 -1.25 -13.03
C GLN A 850 1.54 -1.24 -14.40
N ILE A 851 0.80 -1.39 -15.47
CA ILE A 851 1.39 -1.44 -16.82
C ILE A 851 1.91 -0.09 -17.31
N TRP A 852 1.56 1.01 -16.63
CA TRP A 852 1.97 2.34 -17.05
C TRP A 852 3.31 2.73 -16.42
N PRO A 853 4.30 3.09 -17.23
CA PRO A 853 5.54 3.68 -16.74
C PRO A 853 5.30 5.14 -16.37
N VAL A 854 4.82 5.38 -15.14
CA VAL A 854 4.32 6.69 -14.72
C VAL A 854 5.42 7.72 -14.43
N GLU A 855 6.65 7.29 -14.24
CA GLU A 855 7.77 8.17 -13.85
C GLU A 855 8.90 8.21 -14.89
N CYS A 856 8.66 7.69 -16.08
CA CYS A 856 9.59 7.80 -17.21
C CYS A 856 8.84 8.00 -18.53
N GLY A 857 9.56 8.29 -19.59
CA GLY A 857 9.03 8.32 -20.94
C GLY A 857 8.51 6.94 -21.36
N PHE A 858 7.60 6.91 -22.34
CA PHE A 858 7.02 5.66 -22.82
C PHE A 858 6.58 5.73 -24.29
N ASN A 859 6.46 4.56 -24.89
CA ASN A 859 5.76 4.33 -26.14
C ASN A 859 4.50 3.50 -25.85
N LEU A 860 3.35 3.95 -26.34
CA LEU A 860 2.12 3.18 -26.40
C LEU A 860 1.82 2.90 -27.87
N GLU A 861 1.77 1.64 -28.25
CA GLU A 861 1.46 1.22 -29.63
C GLU A 861 0.16 0.40 -29.64
N ALA A 862 -0.73 0.72 -30.57
CA ALA A 862 -1.98 0.01 -30.79
C ALA A 862 -2.14 -0.31 -32.28
N THR A 863 -2.36 -1.60 -32.61
CA THR A 863 -2.71 -2.02 -33.98
C THR A 863 -4.23 -2.16 -34.06
N ILE A 864 -4.88 -1.26 -34.77
CA ILE A 864 -6.33 -1.06 -34.79
C ILE A 864 -6.91 -1.06 -36.20
N CYS A 865 -8.17 -1.47 -36.31
CA CYS A 865 -9.02 -1.31 -37.50
C CYS A 865 -10.38 -0.79 -37.01
N PRO A 866 -10.55 0.55 -36.89
CA PRO A 866 -11.77 1.13 -36.34
C PRO A 866 -12.89 1.13 -37.41
N ASP A 867 -14.13 0.87 -36.94
CA ASP A 867 -15.33 1.01 -37.79
C ASP A 867 -15.87 2.44 -37.70
N ASP A 868 -15.63 3.17 -36.61
CA ASP A 868 -16.02 4.56 -36.37
C ASP A 868 -14.85 5.39 -35.82
N VAL A 869 -14.55 6.48 -36.51
CA VAL A 869 -13.51 7.43 -36.13
C VAL A 869 -14.06 8.86 -35.92
N GLN A 870 -15.36 9.08 -36.07
CA GLN A 870 -15.96 10.41 -35.95
C GLN A 870 -16.34 10.73 -34.51
N ALA A 871 -17.03 9.80 -33.84
CA ALA A 871 -17.31 9.92 -32.42
C ALA A 871 -16.02 9.70 -31.59
N LYS A 872 -15.98 10.22 -30.35
CA LYS A 872 -14.89 9.90 -29.45
C LYS A 872 -14.92 8.41 -29.09
N ARG A 873 -13.85 7.68 -29.45
CA ARG A 873 -13.69 6.23 -29.27
C ARG A 873 -12.40 5.92 -28.55
N ALA A 874 -12.48 5.43 -27.31
CA ALA A 874 -11.29 5.11 -26.52
C ALA A 874 -10.62 3.84 -27.04
N VAL A 875 -9.33 3.94 -27.39
CA VAL A 875 -8.49 2.79 -27.75
C VAL A 875 -7.87 2.17 -26.51
N VAL A 876 -7.17 2.98 -25.70
CA VAL A 876 -6.62 2.60 -24.40
C VAL A 876 -6.84 3.75 -23.44
N SER A 877 -7.33 3.47 -22.24
CA SER A 877 -7.54 4.50 -21.22
C SER A 877 -7.07 4.04 -19.85
N ALA A 878 -6.31 4.88 -19.19
CA ALA A 878 -6.00 4.74 -17.77
C ALA A 878 -6.95 5.59 -16.88
N GLY A 879 -8.11 5.92 -17.41
CA GLY A 879 -9.04 6.84 -16.79
C GLY A 879 -8.64 8.30 -16.95
N SER A 880 -9.43 9.17 -16.35
CA SER A 880 -9.18 10.62 -16.34
C SER A 880 -8.00 11.05 -15.46
N THR A 881 -7.15 10.12 -15.06
CA THR A 881 -6.13 10.36 -14.04
C THR A 881 -4.70 10.05 -14.49
N ALA A 882 -4.50 9.46 -15.66
CA ALA A 882 -3.15 9.15 -16.15
C ALA A 882 -3.00 9.47 -17.64
N ALA A 883 -3.32 8.53 -18.51
CA ALA A 883 -3.22 8.72 -19.95
C ALA A 883 -4.36 8.01 -20.70
N SER A 884 -4.72 8.53 -21.86
CA SER A 884 -5.63 7.84 -22.78
C SER A 884 -5.26 8.10 -24.23
N LEU A 885 -5.44 7.06 -25.07
CA LEU A 885 -5.42 7.13 -26.53
C LEU A 885 -6.86 6.96 -27.01
N TYR A 886 -7.35 7.89 -27.80
CA TYR A 886 -8.70 7.84 -28.38
C TYR A 886 -8.75 8.39 -29.80
N LEU A 887 -9.79 8.00 -30.52
CA LEU A 887 -10.10 8.51 -31.87
C LEU A 887 -11.21 9.53 -31.78
N LYS A 888 -11.16 10.56 -32.59
CA LYS A 888 -12.22 11.58 -32.71
C LYS A 888 -12.04 12.38 -34.00
N ASN A 889 -13.13 12.72 -34.68
CA ASN A 889 -13.11 13.53 -35.90
C ASN A 889 -12.11 13.04 -36.96
N GLY A 890 -12.01 11.72 -37.12
CA GLY A 890 -11.10 11.10 -38.07
C GLY A 890 -9.60 11.19 -37.72
N ARG A 891 -9.25 11.48 -36.49
CA ARG A 891 -7.86 11.60 -35.99
C ARG A 891 -7.62 10.83 -34.73
N ALA A 892 -6.36 10.54 -34.45
CA ALA A 892 -5.90 10.01 -33.17
C ALA A 892 -5.59 11.15 -32.18
N TYR A 893 -5.91 10.96 -30.93
CA TYR A 893 -5.60 11.90 -29.83
C TYR A 893 -5.02 11.13 -28.64
N ALA A 894 -4.03 11.74 -28.00
CA ALA A 894 -3.55 11.27 -26.71
C ALA A 894 -3.80 12.36 -25.66
N HIS A 895 -4.28 11.97 -24.50
CA HIS A 895 -4.52 12.87 -23.39
C HIS A 895 -3.72 12.41 -22.17
N PHE A 896 -3.02 13.35 -21.53
CA PHE A 896 -2.16 13.08 -20.39
C PHE A 896 -2.60 13.93 -19.19
N PHE A 897 -2.64 13.32 -18.02
CA PHE A 897 -2.70 13.98 -16.74
C PHE A 897 -1.34 13.92 -16.07
N LEU A 898 -0.73 15.06 -15.85
CA LEU A 898 0.65 15.19 -15.44
C LEU A 898 0.79 15.72 -14.02
N ARG A 899 1.76 15.20 -13.29
CA ARG A 899 2.28 15.75 -12.04
C ARG A 899 3.63 16.40 -12.34
N ASN A 900 3.73 17.67 -12.06
CA ASN A 900 5.00 18.39 -12.09
C ASN A 900 5.16 19.17 -10.76
N LYS A 901 6.28 19.88 -10.60
CA LYS A 901 6.52 20.65 -9.37
C LYS A 901 5.50 21.78 -9.16
N PHE A 902 4.81 22.22 -10.21
CA PHE A 902 3.84 23.31 -10.17
C PHE A 902 2.39 22.85 -9.98
N MET A 903 2.14 21.57 -9.99
CA MET A 903 0.80 20.97 -9.95
C MET A 903 -0.06 21.43 -8.78
N ARG A 904 0.57 21.84 -7.69
CA ARG A 904 -0.09 22.29 -6.48
C ARG A 904 -0.65 23.69 -6.56
N GLU A 905 -0.05 24.55 -7.34
CA GLU A 905 -0.47 25.94 -7.43
C GLU A 905 -1.89 26.07 -7.96
N SER A 906 -2.33 25.11 -8.76
CA SER A 906 -3.67 25.10 -9.35
C SER A 906 -4.67 24.17 -8.66
N GLY A 907 -4.23 23.30 -7.73
CA GLY A 907 -5.07 22.25 -7.15
C GLY A 907 -5.60 21.25 -8.17
N ARG A 908 -5.17 21.32 -9.42
CA ARG A 908 -5.55 20.45 -10.53
C ARG A 908 -4.31 19.88 -11.19
N ALA A 909 -4.42 18.63 -11.67
CA ALA A 909 -3.43 18.08 -12.56
C ALA A 909 -3.32 18.94 -13.83
N ALA A 910 -2.11 19.20 -14.27
CA ALA A 910 -1.91 19.69 -15.61
C ALA A 910 -2.41 18.63 -16.59
N SER A 911 -3.16 19.03 -17.61
CA SER A 911 -3.60 18.14 -18.67
C SER A 911 -3.11 18.62 -20.01
N VAL A 912 -2.61 17.70 -20.81
CA VAL A 912 -2.12 17.96 -22.17
C VAL A 912 -2.85 17.04 -23.13
N THR A 913 -3.33 17.60 -24.25
CA THR A 913 -3.90 16.82 -25.35
C THR A 913 -3.01 16.97 -26.58
N VAL A 914 -2.60 15.83 -27.11
CA VAL A 914 -1.80 15.75 -28.34
C VAL A 914 -2.71 15.30 -29.47
N GLU A 915 -2.75 16.05 -30.57
CA GLU A 915 -3.45 15.69 -31.78
C GLU A 915 -2.50 14.98 -32.75
N GLY A 916 -2.94 13.85 -33.27
CA GLY A 916 -2.19 13.02 -34.20
C GLY A 916 -2.70 13.11 -35.64
N PRO A 917 -2.08 12.33 -36.52
CA PRO A 917 -2.50 12.20 -37.91
C PRO A 917 -3.90 11.60 -38.08
N LYS A 918 -4.41 11.61 -39.33
CA LYS A 918 -5.70 11.00 -39.70
C LYS A 918 -5.66 9.49 -39.47
N VAL A 919 -6.81 8.95 -39.05
CA VAL A 919 -7.08 7.53 -38.96
C VAL A 919 -8.27 7.21 -39.86
N GLU A 920 -8.14 6.16 -40.66
CA GLU A 920 -9.13 5.75 -41.65
C GLU A 920 -10.00 4.61 -41.11
N PRO A 921 -11.33 4.68 -41.22
CA PRO A 921 -12.19 3.56 -40.81
C PRO A 921 -12.02 2.36 -41.76
N GLY A 922 -12.20 1.15 -41.22
CA GLY A 922 -12.16 -0.10 -41.95
C GLY A 922 -10.76 -0.55 -42.41
N ARG A 923 -9.71 0.18 -42.07
CA ARG A 923 -8.32 -0.11 -42.42
C ARG A 923 -7.51 -0.48 -41.18
N TRP A 924 -6.64 -1.49 -41.32
CA TRP A 924 -5.64 -1.78 -40.27
C TRP A 924 -4.55 -0.71 -40.28
N GLN A 925 -4.30 -0.14 -39.13
CA GLN A 925 -3.33 0.92 -38.90
C GLN A 925 -2.64 0.74 -37.55
N THR A 926 -1.38 1.15 -37.50
CA THR A 926 -0.64 1.20 -36.23
C THR A 926 -0.60 2.65 -35.73
N VAL A 927 -1.19 2.87 -34.59
CA VAL A 927 -1.16 4.15 -33.87
C VAL A 927 -0.15 4.06 -32.74
N ARG A 928 0.82 4.96 -32.72
CA ARG A 928 1.87 5.01 -31.71
C ARG A 928 1.86 6.36 -31.01
N VAL A 929 1.76 6.36 -29.70
CA VAL A 929 1.98 7.53 -28.85
C VAL A 929 3.40 7.46 -28.32
N VAL A 930 4.15 8.51 -28.54
CA VAL A 930 5.54 8.65 -28.10
C VAL A 930 5.60 9.78 -27.09
N CYS A 931 6.09 9.52 -25.91
CA CYS A 931 6.28 10.52 -24.85
C CYS A 931 7.67 10.35 -24.25
N ASP A 932 8.52 11.37 -24.34
CA ASP A 932 9.87 11.39 -23.76
C ASP A 932 9.98 12.31 -22.55
N GLN A 933 8.84 12.69 -21.95
CA GLN A 933 8.69 13.63 -20.84
C GLN A 933 9.13 15.08 -21.11
N ARG A 934 9.60 15.39 -22.32
CA ARG A 934 9.80 16.76 -22.81
C ARG A 934 8.74 17.11 -23.83
N THR A 935 8.46 16.16 -24.70
CA THR A 935 7.46 16.26 -25.77
C THR A 935 6.67 14.97 -25.91
N ALA A 936 5.51 15.07 -26.46
CA ALA A 936 4.75 13.92 -26.92
C ALA A 936 4.21 14.18 -28.35
N HIS A 937 4.16 13.11 -29.15
CA HIS A 937 3.53 13.13 -30.46
C HIS A 937 2.82 11.80 -30.73
N ILE A 938 2.02 11.77 -31.78
CA ILE A 938 1.36 10.56 -32.25
C ILE A 938 1.84 10.27 -33.67
N GLU A 939 2.09 9.01 -33.92
CA GLU A 939 2.36 8.47 -35.25
C GLU A 939 1.21 7.55 -35.69
N VAL A 940 0.83 7.60 -36.97
CA VAL A 940 -0.13 6.66 -37.56
C VAL A 940 0.54 6.11 -38.85
N ASP A 941 0.78 4.81 -38.87
CA ASP A 941 1.53 4.10 -39.96
C ASP A 941 2.86 4.79 -40.32
N GLY A 942 3.58 5.30 -39.30
CA GLY A 942 4.84 6.03 -39.47
C GLY A 942 4.69 7.51 -39.83
N VAL A 943 3.51 7.98 -40.13
CA VAL A 943 3.26 9.43 -40.33
C VAL A 943 3.24 10.11 -38.98
N ARG A 944 4.19 11.00 -38.74
CA ARG A 944 4.36 11.70 -37.45
C ARG A 944 3.49 12.96 -37.41
N GLY A 945 2.80 13.14 -36.28
CA GLY A 945 2.13 14.38 -35.92
C GLY A 945 3.10 15.41 -35.30
N ALA A 946 2.56 16.58 -34.90
CA ALA A 946 3.34 17.63 -34.28
C ALA A 946 3.79 17.23 -32.85
N ASP A 947 4.99 17.68 -32.47
CA ASP A 947 5.45 17.60 -31.09
C ASP A 947 4.73 18.60 -30.23
N VAL A 948 4.18 18.14 -29.11
CA VAL A 948 3.52 18.97 -28.10
C VAL A 948 4.37 18.93 -26.82
N PRO A 949 4.72 20.06 -26.24
CA PRO A 949 5.45 20.08 -24.98
C PRO A 949 4.67 19.36 -23.86
N VAL A 950 5.32 18.44 -23.18
CA VAL A 950 4.84 17.76 -21.98
C VAL A 950 5.95 17.78 -20.96
N SER A 951 5.60 18.11 -19.70
CA SER A 951 6.58 18.02 -18.61
C SER A 951 5.91 17.50 -17.35
N GLY A 952 6.54 16.52 -16.74
CA GLY A 952 6.04 15.90 -15.52
C GLY A 952 5.69 14.41 -15.67
N ASP A 953 5.42 13.80 -14.56
CA ASP A 953 5.05 12.39 -14.50
C ASP A 953 3.57 12.19 -14.72
N LEU A 954 3.20 11.03 -15.21
CA LEU A 954 1.79 10.64 -15.22
C LEU A 954 1.23 10.51 -13.79
N PHE A 955 -0.03 10.81 -13.63
CA PHE A 955 -0.76 10.35 -12.45
C PHE A 955 -0.86 8.83 -12.43
N TYR A 956 -0.97 8.26 -11.24
CA TYR A 956 -1.25 6.83 -11.14
C TYR A 956 -2.63 6.52 -11.69
N PRO A 957 -2.74 5.52 -12.55
CA PRO A 957 -4.02 5.14 -13.12
C PRO A 957 -4.95 4.57 -12.04
N LEU A 958 -6.23 4.90 -12.11
CA LEU A 958 -7.27 4.25 -11.29
C LEU A 958 -7.64 2.88 -11.86
N TYR A 959 -7.54 2.74 -13.16
CA TYR A 959 -7.78 1.51 -13.92
C TYR A 959 -7.11 1.62 -15.28
N THR A 960 -6.98 0.52 -15.96
CA THR A 960 -6.62 0.52 -17.38
C THR A 960 -7.60 -0.35 -18.16
N ALA A 961 -8.12 0.20 -19.23
CA ALA A 961 -9.02 -0.50 -20.13
C ALA A 961 -8.61 -0.30 -21.61
N VAL A 962 -8.72 -1.35 -22.38
CA VAL A 962 -8.66 -1.29 -23.85
C VAL A 962 -10.08 -1.28 -24.37
N GLY A 963 -10.40 -0.34 -25.24
CA GLY A 963 -11.71 -0.22 -25.86
C GLY A 963 -12.78 0.50 -25.04
N ALA A 964 -12.43 1.13 -23.94
CA ALA A 964 -13.38 1.92 -23.13
C ALA A 964 -12.72 3.03 -22.33
N GLU A 965 -13.43 4.13 -22.15
CA GLU A 965 -13.13 5.19 -21.16
C GLU A 965 -14.38 5.51 -20.35
N LYS A 966 -14.30 5.46 -19.01
CA LYS A 966 -15.39 5.79 -18.06
C LYS A 966 -16.77 5.20 -18.43
N GLY A 967 -16.81 4.12 -19.18
CA GLY A 967 -18.04 3.44 -19.54
C GLY A 967 -18.95 4.12 -20.55
N SER A 968 -18.44 5.04 -21.32
CA SER A 968 -19.23 5.75 -22.31
C SER A 968 -18.59 5.87 -23.69
N GLU A 969 -17.30 5.83 -23.80
CA GLU A 969 -16.57 6.11 -25.04
C GLU A 969 -16.00 4.83 -25.63
N PHE A 970 -16.88 3.84 -25.84
CA PHE A 970 -16.48 2.51 -26.30
C PHE A 970 -15.95 2.52 -27.72
N TYR A 971 -14.87 1.78 -27.92
CA TYR A 971 -14.33 1.52 -29.23
C TYR A 971 -15.27 0.61 -30.05
N VAL A 972 -15.34 0.87 -31.33
CA VAL A 972 -16.05 0.03 -32.31
C VAL A 972 -15.06 -0.31 -33.43
N GLY A 973 -14.84 -1.61 -33.65
CA GLY A 973 -13.88 -2.09 -34.64
C GLY A 973 -13.03 -3.25 -34.10
N LYS A 974 -11.87 -3.46 -34.72
CA LYS A 974 -10.97 -4.57 -34.36
C LYS A 974 -9.63 -4.08 -33.88
N MET A 975 -9.00 -4.85 -32.99
CA MET A 975 -7.63 -4.62 -32.49
C MET A 975 -6.84 -5.93 -32.49
N LYS A 976 -5.57 -5.88 -32.93
CA LYS A 976 -4.65 -7.04 -32.92
C LYS A 976 -3.69 -7.02 -31.73
N ARG A 977 -3.24 -5.81 -31.33
CA ARG A 977 -2.16 -5.69 -30.34
C ARG A 977 -2.22 -4.36 -29.59
N ILE A 978 -1.87 -4.42 -28.33
CA ILE A 978 -1.53 -3.25 -27.48
C ILE A 978 -0.18 -3.50 -26.86
N ARG A 979 0.75 -2.54 -27.00
CA ARG A 979 2.08 -2.59 -26.41
C ARG A 979 2.39 -1.29 -25.70
N ILE A 980 2.91 -1.37 -24.47
CA ILE A 980 3.39 -0.23 -23.68
C ILE A 980 4.80 -0.56 -23.22
N GLU A 981 5.74 0.31 -23.47
CA GLU A 981 7.12 0.15 -23.03
C GLU A 981 7.72 1.48 -22.57
N PRO A 982 8.63 1.47 -21.59
CA PRO A 982 9.42 2.64 -21.22
C PRO A 982 10.30 3.12 -22.39
N ARG A 983 10.53 4.42 -22.42
CA ARG A 983 11.37 5.05 -23.44
C ARG A 983 12.36 6.02 -22.80
#